data_8b99dffada971c029264f82c0496d351
#
_entry.id   8b99dffada971c029264f82c0496d351
#
_cell.length_a   1.000
_cell.length_b   1.000
_cell.length_c   1.000
_cell.angle_alpha   90.00
_cell.angle_beta   90.00
_cell.angle_gamma   90.00
#
_symmetry.space_group_name_H-M   'P 1'
#
loop_
_entity.id
_entity.type
_entity.pdbx_description
1 polymer ?
#
loop_
_entity_poly.entity_id
_entity_poly.type
_entity_poly.pdbx_seq_one_letter_code
_entity_poly.pdbx_strand_id
1 'polypeptide(L)'
;MQSKGVIKLLAILLAIACIYQLSFSLKARSVEKKAAEYAAKVSESDSLRQAAEIYYLDSVQNRPVYDLGFISFTYKEVKEKEINLGLDLKGGMNVMLEVQVEDVLKALAGDSAHDPMFEEAIARANKALKEGTNNYIGEFAKAYREVSGGAPLAALFVSPDRKDITPNSSDSEVEKILQEETDAAIDASFNILRSRIDHFGVTQPNIQRLPNSHRILVELPGVKEPERVRKLLQGTASLEFWTTYNNTELVRALEQADQLLRDELAAGATDAAVEETLTEEQPTAAGTEDTTESLIAEVQNNAPAAEEAASASGASRYTREENPLFSLLNPYDGGGAVVGSVAVADTATVAGYLRMDAVRELLPSDVRFEWGIKGEPQNNGRFSLYALKGSTPDGKAPLDGSVIVDARETYAERGAEAKVSMSMNSEGIQDWARLTGDNIGRCIAIVLDGYVYSAPVVRQKIEGGSSEISGNFTIQEAKDLANVLKSGKVPAPARIIQDTVVGPSLGQESINAGILSFVLAFVLVLLYMGLYYKTAGWLSDIALLCNVFLLLGVLVSFGAVLTLPGIAGIVLTMGMAVDANVIIYERIKEELRGGKGLSLAIKDGFSKAYSAIIDGNLTTIITGIVLFIFGNGPVQGFATTLIIGILTSLFCSIFITRLLIEGVVNKWGKISFSRKWSENLMGNAHFDFLGKSKISYIVMIVVLAVSCVSFAVRGLNMGAEFTGGRAYVIRFDRPVQAEEVRMKLQDVFSGYEDAANVSFEVKQYGNENQMRIVTQYKYDDTSDEATSEVDRILYDALHGLYGYPITFENFRNTQNDINGILTADKIGPSIAKDMTWGAIWSVLFSLIAIGLYISLRFKKWQYATGATTALAFNALVVIGVFSLCYGWLPFNLEVNQAFIAAILTIIGYTINDTVVVFDRIREYLVLYPKRDLRENVNNALNATLSRTINTSGTTLVTLLAILFFGGETIRGFIFALALGVVVGTLSTLFVATPIAYGLMKREGLGKK
;
A
#
# COMPACT_ATOMS: atom_id res chain seq x y z
N MET A 1 8.79 14.11 45.60
CA MET A 1 7.33 13.84 45.69
C MET A 1 6.64 14.69 44.64
N GLN A 2 6.28 14.10 43.53
CA GLN A 2 5.43 14.77 42.55
C GLN A 2 4.08 15.08 43.22
N SER A 3 3.62 16.31 43.17
CA SER A 3 2.39 16.72 43.80
C SER A 3 1.23 15.93 43.19
N LYS A 4 0.50 15.16 44.01
CA LYS A 4 -0.68 14.36 43.59
C LYS A 4 -1.71 15.22 42.81
N GLY A 5 -1.76 16.53 43.09
CA GLY A 5 -2.57 17.49 42.39
C GLY A 5 -2.23 17.67 40.93
N VAL A 6 -0.94 17.74 40.59
CA VAL A 6 -0.49 17.91 39.20
C VAL A 6 -0.83 16.68 38.34
N ILE A 7 -0.66 15.47 38.87
CA ILE A 7 -1.00 14.23 38.18
C ILE A 7 -2.50 14.12 37.92
N LYS A 8 -3.34 14.46 38.92
CA LYS A 8 -4.80 14.52 38.77
C LYS A 8 -5.21 15.54 37.71
N LEU A 9 -4.62 16.74 37.76
CA LEU A 9 -4.91 17.80 36.80
C LEU A 9 -4.54 17.34 35.37
N LEU A 10 -3.36 16.78 35.20
CA LEU A 10 -2.88 16.25 33.88
C LEU A 10 -3.83 15.16 33.34
N ALA A 11 -4.22 14.19 34.20
CA ALA A 11 -5.12 13.13 33.82
C ALA A 11 -6.50 13.67 33.40
N ILE A 12 -7.04 14.69 34.09
CA ILE A 12 -8.31 15.32 33.76
C ILE A 12 -8.20 16.08 32.43
N LEU A 13 -7.15 16.88 32.24
CA LEU A 13 -6.92 17.63 30.99
C LEU A 13 -6.79 16.69 29.80
N LEU A 14 -6.05 15.60 29.95
CA LEU A 14 -5.90 14.59 28.91
C LEU A 14 -7.24 13.90 28.61
N ALA A 15 -8.03 13.57 29.63
CA ALA A 15 -9.35 12.99 29.45
C ALA A 15 -10.30 13.93 28.71
N ILE A 16 -10.28 15.22 29.02
CA ILE A 16 -11.11 16.25 28.35
C ILE A 16 -10.70 16.35 26.88
N ALA A 17 -9.38 16.37 26.58
CA ALA A 17 -8.87 16.39 25.20
C ALA A 17 -9.32 15.15 24.43
N CYS A 18 -9.25 13.96 25.04
CA CYS A 18 -9.71 12.71 24.40
C CYS A 18 -11.23 12.70 24.17
N ILE A 19 -12.04 13.21 25.13
CA ILE A 19 -13.50 13.32 24.97
C ILE A 19 -13.83 14.25 23.80
N TYR A 20 -13.17 15.41 23.76
CA TYR A 20 -13.33 16.37 22.67
C TYR A 20 -13.04 15.71 21.31
N GLN A 21 -11.90 15.05 21.20
CA GLN A 21 -11.49 14.43 19.92
C GLN A 21 -12.41 13.27 19.50
N LEU A 22 -12.76 12.37 20.41
CA LEU A 22 -13.65 11.25 20.11
C LEU A 22 -15.09 11.67 19.82
N SER A 23 -15.52 12.86 20.27
CA SER A 23 -16.87 13.36 19.99
C SER A 23 -17.13 13.59 18.50
N PHE A 24 -16.09 13.91 17.70
CA PHE A 24 -16.21 14.07 16.25
C PHE A 24 -16.60 12.75 15.56
N SER A 25 -15.97 11.63 15.94
CA SER A 25 -16.31 10.31 15.39
C SER A 25 -17.74 9.86 15.73
N LEU A 26 -18.22 10.18 16.95
CA LEU A 26 -19.61 9.89 17.32
C LEU A 26 -20.59 10.74 16.50
N LYS A 27 -20.23 11.99 16.23
CA LYS A 27 -21.07 12.91 15.46
C LYS A 27 -21.11 12.53 13.98
N ALA A 28 -19.96 12.17 13.37
CA ALA A 28 -19.89 11.69 12.00
C ALA A 28 -20.82 10.47 11.79
N ARG A 29 -20.70 9.45 12.65
CA ARG A 29 -21.59 8.27 12.63
C ARG A 29 -23.07 8.62 12.75
N SER A 30 -23.42 9.64 13.56
CA SER A 30 -24.81 10.09 13.70
C SER A 30 -25.34 10.71 12.40
N VAL A 31 -24.50 11.43 11.64
CA VAL A 31 -24.88 12.02 10.34
C VAL A 31 -25.00 10.92 9.28
N GLU A 32 -24.06 9.99 9.23
CA GLU A 32 -24.08 8.84 8.29
C GLU A 32 -25.30 7.93 8.52
N LYS A 33 -25.65 7.68 9.79
CA LYS A 33 -26.88 6.94 10.10
C LYS A 33 -28.14 7.65 9.57
N LYS A 34 -28.20 8.98 9.66
CA LYS A 34 -29.32 9.75 9.09
C LYS A 34 -29.34 9.69 7.57
N ALA A 35 -28.15 9.67 6.92
CA ALA A 35 -28.05 9.51 5.47
C ALA A 35 -28.57 8.13 5.03
N ALA A 36 -28.19 7.06 5.74
CA ALA A 36 -28.69 5.71 5.49
C ALA A 36 -30.20 5.57 5.72
N GLU A 37 -30.74 6.20 6.78
CA GLU A 37 -32.18 6.25 7.04
C GLU A 37 -32.94 7.03 5.95
N TYR A 38 -32.34 8.10 5.41
CA TYR A 38 -32.90 8.84 4.29
C TYR A 38 -32.90 7.99 3.01
N ALA A 39 -31.79 7.37 2.69
CA ALA A 39 -31.62 6.50 1.52
C ALA A 39 -32.61 5.32 1.54
N ALA A 40 -32.82 4.70 2.71
CA ALA A 40 -33.79 3.61 2.89
C ALA A 40 -35.25 4.05 2.66
N LYS A 41 -35.55 5.32 2.81
CA LYS A 41 -36.90 5.87 2.52
C LYS A 41 -37.11 6.24 1.06
N VAL A 42 -36.02 6.49 0.31
CA VAL A 42 -36.08 6.96 -1.08
C VAL A 42 -36.24 5.79 -2.05
N SER A 43 -35.59 4.66 -1.81
CA SER A 43 -35.67 3.49 -2.71
C SER A 43 -35.44 2.17 -1.99
N GLU A 44 -36.03 1.09 -2.54
CA GLU A 44 -35.77 -0.30 -2.14
C GLU A 44 -34.58 -0.92 -2.91
N SER A 45 -34.18 -0.35 -4.04
CA SER A 45 -33.04 -0.81 -4.86
C SER A 45 -31.71 -0.36 -4.25
N ASP A 46 -30.75 -1.27 -4.11
CA ASP A 46 -29.46 -1.00 -3.45
C ASP A 46 -28.63 0.06 -4.18
N SER A 47 -28.61 0.09 -5.52
CA SER A 47 -27.89 1.10 -6.30
C SER A 47 -28.48 2.51 -6.14
N LEU A 48 -29.82 2.63 -6.10
CA LEU A 48 -30.48 3.91 -5.86
C LEU A 48 -30.37 4.37 -4.39
N ARG A 49 -30.28 3.43 -3.44
CA ARG A 49 -29.98 3.76 -2.03
C ARG A 49 -28.60 4.37 -1.88
N GLN A 50 -27.57 3.78 -2.51
CA GLN A 50 -26.21 4.33 -2.46
C GLN A 50 -26.15 5.73 -3.08
N ALA A 51 -26.81 5.94 -4.21
CA ALA A 51 -26.89 7.25 -4.84
C ALA A 51 -27.61 8.29 -3.95
N ALA A 52 -28.70 7.90 -3.29
CA ALA A 52 -29.45 8.76 -2.38
C ALA A 52 -28.65 9.09 -1.11
N GLU A 53 -27.86 8.14 -0.58
CA GLU A 53 -26.96 8.35 0.54
C GLU A 53 -25.86 9.36 0.22
N ILE A 54 -25.19 9.19 -0.93
CA ILE A 54 -24.16 10.11 -1.42
C ILE A 54 -24.75 11.51 -1.60
N TYR A 55 -25.90 11.63 -2.24
CA TYR A 55 -26.59 12.90 -2.45
C TYR A 55 -26.91 13.61 -1.12
N TYR A 56 -27.38 12.86 -0.11
CA TYR A 56 -27.63 13.42 1.23
C TYR A 56 -26.34 13.93 1.88
N LEU A 57 -25.27 13.16 1.85
CA LEU A 57 -23.99 13.53 2.44
C LEU A 57 -23.37 14.76 1.76
N ASP A 58 -23.45 14.84 0.43
CA ASP A 58 -23.02 16.02 -0.32
C ASP A 58 -23.83 17.26 0.03
N SER A 59 -25.14 17.12 0.20
CA SER A 59 -26.03 18.22 0.57
C SER A 59 -25.74 18.84 1.95
N VAL A 60 -25.15 18.06 2.86
CA VAL A 60 -24.79 18.50 4.23
C VAL A 60 -23.30 18.79 4.39
N GLN A 61 -22.48 18.57 3.37
CA GLN A 61 -21.01 18.66 3.42
C GLN A 61 -20.53 20.00 3.99
N ASN A 62 -21.09 21.10 3.52
CA ASN A 62 -20.74 22.46 3.93
C ASN A 62 -21.71 23.05 4.99
N ARG A 63 -22.63 22.23 5.53
CA ARG A 63 -23.56 22.69 6.58
C ARG A 63 -23.00 22.44 7.96
N PRO A 64 -23.22 23.33 8.94
CA PRO A 64 -22.82 23.08 10.31
C PRO A 64 -23.64 21.93 10.89
N VAL A 65 -22.98 20.84 11.25
CA VAL A 65 -23.62 19.63 11.81
C VAL A 65 -23.26 19.41 13.28
N TYR A 66 -22.17 20.03 13.76
CA TYR A 66 -21.71 19.90 15.14
C TYR A 66 -21.46 21.27 15.74
N ASP A 67 -22.29 21.63 16.74
CA ASP A 67 -22.23 22.88 17.46
C ASP A 67 -21.81 22.62 18.92
N LEU A 68 -20.74 23.28 19.36
CA LEU A 68 -20.20 23.26 20.72
C LEU A 68 -20.53 24.54 21.49
N GLY A 69 -21.40 25.37 20.95
CA GLY A 69 -21.83 26.63 21.59
C GLY A 69 -20.91 27.82 21.28
N PHE A 70 -19.62 27.64 21.12
CA PHE A 70 -18.64 28.67 20.75
C PHE A 70 -18.13 28.53 19.32
N ILE A 71 -18.13 27.32 18.80
CA ILE A 71 -17.60 26.94 17.45
C ILE A 71 -18.56 25.92 16.89
N SER A 72 -18.97 26.11 15.64
CA SER A 72 -19.72 25.13 14.88
C SER A 72 -18.84 24.54 13.78
N PHE A 73 -18.94 23.22 13.56
CA PHE A 73 -18.18 22.47 12.58
C PHE A 73 -19.10 21.96 11.48
N THR A 74 -18.67 22.10 10.22
CA THR A 74 -19.32 21.52 9.05
C THR A 74 -19.15 20.01 9.03
N TYR A 75 -19.94 19.29 8.22
CA TYR A 75 -19.77 17.84 8.10
C TYR A 75 -18.37 17.49 7.57
N LYS A 76 -17.82 18.26 6.63
CA LYS A 76 -16.46 18.08 6.10
C LYS A 76 -15.43 18.18 7.24
N GLU A 77 -15.48 19.22 8.06
CA GLU A 77 -14.52 19.39 9.19
C GLU A 77 -14.69 18.32 10.28
N VAL A 78 -15.92 17.83 10.50
CA VAL A 78 -16.18 16.73 11.43
C VAL A 78 -15.56 15.44 10.88
N LYS A 79 -15.67 15.20 9.58
CA LYS A 79 -15.14 14.02 8.90
C LYS A 79 -13.61 14.00 8.87
N GLU A 80 -12.97 15.16 8.70
CA GLU A 80 -11.51 15.32 8.76
C GLU A 80 -10.93 15.02 10.16
N LYS A 81 -11.73 15.17 11.22
CA LYS A 81 -11.33 14.90 12.62
C LYS A 81 -11.82 13.57 13.17
N GLU A 82 -12.45 12.74 12.35
CA GLU A 82 -12.89 11.40 12.71
C GLU A 82 -11.70 10.43 12.86
N ILE A 83 -11.92 9.25 13.44
CA ILE A 83 -10.96 8.14 13.42
C ILE A 83 -10.70 7.73 11.98
N ASN A 84 -9.44 7.81 11.54
CA ASN A 84 -9.03 7.35 10.24
C ASN A 84 -9.00 5.82 10.21
N LEU A 85 -9.82 5.19 9.36
CA LEU A 85 -9.79 3.76 9.13
C LEU A 85 -8.93 3.46 7.90
N GLY A 86 -8.01 2.52 8.03
CA GLY A 86 -7.15 2.08 6.94
C GLY A 86 -7.90 1.31 5.85
N LEU A 87 -7.17 1.04 4.79
CA LEU A 87 -7.64 0.31 3.62
C LEU A 87 -8.23 -1.06 3.96
N ASP A 88 -7.56 -1.79 4.85
CA ASP A 88 -7.96 -3.13 5.31
C ASP A 88 -9.34 -3.16 5.99
N LEU A 89 -9.80 -2.01 6.51
CA LEU A 89 -11.06 -1.89 7.25
C LEU A 89 -12.16 -1.25 6.40
N LYS A 90 -11.84 -0.24 5.61
CA LYS A 90 -12.83 0.54 4.84
C LYS A 90 -12.94 0.09 3.39
N GLY A 91 -12.00 -0.74 2.93
CA GLY A 91 -11.78 -0.97 1.51
C GLY A 91 -11.17 0.26 0.83
N GLY A 92 -10.95 0.20 -0.47
CA GLY A 92 -10.40 1.30 -1.25
C GLY A 92 -9.14 0.90 -2.01
N MET A 93 -8.21 1.83 -2.19
CA MET A 93 -7.03 1.66 -3.04
C MET A 93 -5.77 2.19 -2.37
N ASN A 94 -4.67 1.45 -2.53
CA ASN A 94 -3.32 1.87 -2.16
C ASN A 94 -2.43 1.81 -3.39
N VAL A 95 -1.78 2.91 -3.72
CA VAL A 95 -0.92 3.03 -4.89
C VAL A 95 0.44 3.54 -4.47
N MET A 96 1.49 2.87 -4.93
CA MET A 96 2.85 3.39 -4.84
C MET A 96 3.28 3.89 -6.21
N LEU A 97 3.58 5.17 -6.27
CA LEU A 97 4.03 5.87 -7.46
C LEU A 97 5.55 6.03 -7.40
N GLU A 98 6.24 5.77 -8.50
CA GLU A 98 7.65 6.08 -8.69
C GLU A 98 7.78 7.21 -9.71
N VAL A 99 8.39 8.30 -9.30
CA VAL A 99 8.67 9.44 -10.19
C VAL A 99 9.79 9.05 -11.12
N GLN A 100 9.58 9.22 -12.42
CA GLN A 100 10.55 8.83 -13.45
C GLN A 100 11.70 9.84 -13.52
N VAL A 101 12.81 9.51 -12.86
CA VAL A 101 14.02 10.33 -12.85
C VAL A 101 14.62 10.45 -14.25
N GLU A 102 14.42 9.45 -15.10
CA GLU A 102 14.79 9.48 -16.51
C GLU A 102 14.24 10.72 -17.24
N ASP A 103 12.94 10.99 -17.07
CA ASP A 103 12.29 12.13 -17.74
C ASP A 103 12.76 13.47 -17.18
N VAL A 104 13.11 13.51 -15.89
CA VAL A 104 13.76 14.68 -15.29
C VAL A 104 15.11 14.91 -15.95
N LEU A 105 15.94 13.87 -16.09
CA LEU A 105 17.26 13.99 -16.74
C LEU A 105 17.12 14.38 -18.20
N LYS A 106 16.16 13.82 -18.95
CA LYS A 106 15.88 14.22 -20.36
C LYS A 106 15.47 15.68 -20.47
N ALA A 107 14.59 16.13 -19.59
CA ALA A 107 14.16 17.53 -19.54
C ALA A 107 15.33 18.46 -19.21
N LEU A 108 16.24 18.05 -18.34
CA LEU A 108 17.43 18.79 -17.96
C LEU A 108 18.51 18.81 -19.05
N ALA A 109 18.65 17.76 -19.84
CA ALA A 109 19.61 17.66 -20.94
C ALA A 109 19.15 18.40 -22.22
N GLY A 110 17.84 18.70 -22.34
CA GLY A 110 17.30 19.37 -23.50
C GLY A 110 17.62 18.65 -24.82
N ASP A 111 18.27 19.36 -25.77
CA ASP A 111 18.63 18.76 -27.06
C ASP A 111 19.65 17.62 -26.95
N SER A 112 20.48 17.61 -25.90
CA SER A 112 21.44 16.54 -25.64
C SER A 112 20.76 15.23 -25.23
N ALA A 113 19.48 15.23 -24.92
CA ALA A 113 18.71 14.02 -24.61
C ALA A 113 18.59 13.04 -25.79
N HIS A 114 18.76 13.53 -27.04
CA HIS A 114 18.74 12.72 -28.26
C HIS A 114 20.12 12.20 -28.68
N ASP A 115 21.16 12.45 -27.87
CA ASP A 115 22.48 11.86 -28.11
C ASP A 115 22.41 10.32 -27.88
N PRO A 116 22.85 9.49 -28.85
CA PRO A 116 22.89 8.03 -28.69
C PRO A 116 23.65 7.57 -27.43
N MET A 117 24.71 8.31 -27.02
CA MET A 117 25.45 8.00 -25.79
C MET A 117 24.62 8.27 -24.53
N PHE A 118 23.80 9.32 -24.54
CA PHE A 118 22.87 9.62 -23.46
C PHE A 118 21.79 8.54 -23.36
N GLU A 119 21.17 8.13 -24.47
CA GLU A 119 20.14 7.11 -24.50
C GLU A 119 20.68 5.75 -24.02
N GLU A 120 21.90 5.35 -24.44
CA GLU A 120 22.51 4.11 -23.95
C GLU A 120 22.85 4.19 -22.46
N ALA A 121 23.28 5.35 -21.95
CA ALA A 121 23.54 5.54 -20.53
C ALA A 121 22.23 5.43 -19.71
N ILE A 122 21.14 6.00 -20.20
CA ILE A 122 19.79 5.87 -19.62
C ILE A 122 19.35 4.40 -19.61
N ALA A 123 19.51 3.67 -20.72
CA ALA A 123 19.13 2.25 -20.79
C ALA A 123 19.90 1.39 -19.77
N ARG A 124 21.20 1.66 -19.56
CA ARG A 124 22.02 0.99 -18.54
C ARG A 124 21.60 1.38 -17.11
N ALA A 125 21.31 2.64 -16.85
CA ALA A 125 20.80 3.10 -15.56
C ALA A 125 19.44 2.47 -15.22
N ASN A 126 18.54 2.36 -16.21
CA ASN A 126 17.25 1.68 -16.06
C ASN A 126 17.41 0.19 -15.75
N LYS A 127 18.40 -0.47 -16.35
CA LYS A 127 18.72 -1.86 -16.03
C LYS A 127 19.23 -2.00 -14.59
N ALA A 128 20.12 -1.11 -14.15
CA ALA A 128 20.62 -1.10 -12.76
C ALA A 128 19.52 -0.84 -11.75
N LEU A 129 18.56 0.04 -12.07
CA LEU A 129 17.37 0.28 -11.23
C LEU A 129 16.51 -0.99 -11.08
N LYS A 130 16.29 -1.74 -12.17
CA LYS A 130 15.61 -3.05 -12.12
C LYS A 130 16.37 -4.08 -11.27
N GLU A 131 17.68 -3.99 -11.23
CA GLU A 131 18.57 -4.82 -10.40
C GLU A 131 18.61 -4.37 -8.91
N GLY A 132 17.92 -3.27 -8.55
CA GLY A 132 17.68 -2.80 -7.18
C GLY A 132 18.69 -1.77 -6.66
N THR A 133 19.24 -0.95 -7.53
CA THR A 133 20.08 0.20 -7.13
C THR A 133 19.20 1.42 -6.88
N ASN A 134 19.30 2.06 -5.72
CA ASN A 134 18.51 3.25 -5.37
C ASN A 134 19.15 4.60 -5.80
N ASN A 135 20.35 4.58 -6.35
CA ASN A 135 21.07 5.77 -6.81
C ASN A 135 21.08 5.86 -8.34
N TYR A 136 19.93 6.22 -8.91
CA TYR A 136 19.77 6.33 -10.36
C TYR A 136 20.75 7.28 -11.03
N ILE A 137 20.95 8.47 -10.44
CA ILE A 137 21.84 9.51 -11.00
C ILE A 137 23.29 9.06 -10.97
N GLY A 138 23.74 8.42 -9.90
CA GLY A 138 25.09 7.87 -9.81
C GLY A 138 25.35 6.74 -10.82
N GLU A 139 24.38 5.85 -11.05
CA GLU A 139 24.49 4.80 -12.07
C GLU A 139 24.43 5.37 -13.50
N PHE A 140 23.60 6.39 -13.74
CA PHE A 140 23.60 7.12 -15.01
C PHE A 140 24.95 7.78 -15.27
N ALA A 141 25.52 8.49 -14.31
CA ALA A 141 26.82 9.16 -14.44
C ALA A 141 27.93 8.15 -14.72
N LYS A 142 27.92 7.00 -14.05
CA LYS A 142 28.87 5.91 -14.28
C LYS A 142 28.70 5.30 -15.68
N ALA A 143 27.47 5.00 -16.08
CA ALA A 143 27.14 4.46 -17.39
C ALA A 143 27.55 5.42 -18.51
N TYR A 144 27.26 6.70 -18.38
CA TYR A 144 27.67 7.71 -19.36
C TYR A 144 29.20 7.82 -19.50
N ARG A 145 29.94 7.81 -18.38
CA ARG A 145 31.41 7.80 -18.40
C ARG A 145 31.99 6.58 -19.11
N GLU A 146 31.36 5.43 -18.96
CA GLU A 146 31.76 4.19 -19.65
C GLU A 146 31.46 4.25 -21.15
N VAL A 147 30.28 4.72 -21.54
CA VAL A 147 29.83 4.80 -22.95
C VAL A 147 30.57 5.88 -23.72
N SER A 148 30.78 7.04 -23.11
CA SER A 148 31.42 8.21 -23.73
C SER A 148 32.95 8.14 -23.75
N GLY A 149 33.58 7.08 -23.16
CA GLY A 149 35.03 6.99 -23.06
C GLY A 149 35.66 8.01 -22.13
N GLY A 150 34.90 8.56 -21.17
CA GLY A 150 35.40 9.51 -20.15
C GLY A 150 35.08 10.96 -20.44
N ALA A 151 34.11 11.28 -21.29
CA ALA A 151 33.64 12.66 -21.48
C ALA A 151 33.03 13.22 -20.16
N PRO A 152 33.22 14.51 -19.85
CA PRO A 152 32.68 15.11 -18.65
C PRO A 152 31.16 15.19 -18.70
N LEU A 153 30.50 14.87 -17.57
CA LEU A 153 29.02 14.89 -17.44
C LEU A 153 28.44 16.26 -17.72
N ALA A 154 29.22 17.32 -17.42
CA ALA A 154 28.84 18.72 -17.70
C ALA A 154 28.48 18.99 -19.16
N ALA A 155 29.10 18.27 -20.11
CA ALA A 155 28.85 18.46 -21.53
C ALA A 155 27.38 18.23 -21.94
N LEU A 156 26.67 17.34 -21.23
CA LEU A 156 25.26 17.03 -21.48
C LEU A 156 24.29 18.08 -20.94
N PHE A 157 24.66 18.77 -19.85
CA PHE A 157 23.70 19.57 -19.07
C PHE A 157 24.00 21.08 -19.09
N VAL A 158 25.05 21.52 -19.82
CA VAL A 158 25.32 22.95 -20.01
C VAL A 158 24.27 23.56 -20.96
N SER A 159 23.53 24.53 -20.45
CA SER A 159 22.54 25.29 -21.22
C SER A 159 22.71 26.81 -20.99
N PRO A 160 22.38 27.67 -21.96
CA PRO A 160 22.40 29.13 -21.79
C PRO A 160 21.54 29.63 -20.63
N ASP A 161 20.47 28.93 -20.33
CA ASP A 161 19.51 29.25 -19.28
C ASP A 161 19.96 28.80 -17.88
N ARG A 162 21.01 27.97 -17.82
CA ARG A 162 21.58 27.43 -16.58
C ARG A 162 22.95 28.02 -16.29
N LYS A 163 23.04 28.71 -15.15
CA LYS A 163 24.29 29.30 -14.67
C LYS A 163 25.02 28.45 -13.63
N ASP A 164 24.36 27.43 -13.11
CA ASP A 164 24.83 26.53 -12.07
C ASP A 164 25.73 25.41 -12.58
N ILE A 165 25.58 25.01 -13.87
CA ILE A 165 26.46 24.05 -14.53
C ILE A 165 27.31 24.78 -15.58
N THR A 166 28.62 24.72 -15.40
CA THR A 166 29.59 25.31 -16.34
C THR A 166 30.36 24.20 -17.04
N PRO A 167 30.97 24.45 -18.22
CA PRO A 167 31.79 23.44 -18.91
C PRO A 167 32.96 22.90 -18.11
N ASN A 168 33.36 23.59 -17.02
CA ASN A 168 34.44 23.21 -16.14
C ASN A 168 33.95 22.57 -14.82
N SER A 169 32.64 22.39 -14.64
CA SER A 169 32.10 21.75 -13.45
C SER A 169 32.52 20.29 -13.38
N SER A 170 32.91 19.83 -12.21
CA SER A 170 33.27 18.43 -11.99
C SER A 170 32.04 17.51 -12.04
N ASP A 171 32.21 16.25 -12.43
CA ASP A 171 31.10 15.27 -12.46
C ASP A 171 30.36 15.17 -11.12
N SER A 172 31.10 15.23 -9.99
CA SER A 172 30.49 15.17 -8.64
C SER A 172 29.67 16.43 -8.30
N GLU A 173 30.03 17.60 -8.85
CA GLU A 173 29.21 18.82 -8.72
C GLU A 173 27.94 18.72 -9.57
N VAL A 174 28.07 18.21 -10.80
CA VAL A 174 26.92 17.97 -11.69
C VAL A 174 25.98 16.93 -11.09
N GLU A 175 26.49 15.78 -10.62
CA GLU A 175 25.68 14.77 -9.94
C GLU A 175 24.89 15.37 -8.76
N LYS A 176 25.51 16.23 -7.96
CA LYS A 176 24.84 16.89 -6.83
C LYS A 176 23.73 17.83 -7.29
N ILE A 177 23.98 18.65 -8.34
CA ILE A 177 22.96 19.55 -8.90
C ILE A 177 21.79 18.73 -9.47
N LEU A 178 22.08 17.66 -10.23
CA LEU A 178 21.04 16.77 -10.76
C LEU A 178 20.21 16.12 -9.65
N GLN A 179 20.84 15.77 -8.53
CA GLN A 179 20.12 15.23 -7.36
C GLN A 179 19.20 16.29 -6.74
N GLU A 180 19.68 17.52 -6.54
CA GLU A 180 18.90 18.64 -5.99
C GLU A 180 17.70 18.98 -6.90
N GLU A 181 17.90 19.02 -8.22
CA GLU A 181 16.83 19.26 -9.20
C GLU A 181 15.81 18.12 -9.24
N THR A 182 16.29 16.88 -9.18
CA THR A 182 15.41 15.71 -9.13
C THR A 182 14.57 15.70 -7.84
N ASP A 183 15.19 16.00 -6.70
CA ASP A 183 14.46 16.12 -5.46
C ASP A 183 13.41 17.23 -5.48
N ALA A 184 13.72 18.38 -6.10
CA ALA A 184 12.77 19.48 -6.31
C ALA A 184 11.60 19.06 -7.22
N ALA A 185 11.87 18.34 -8.31
CA ALA A 185 10.85 17.79 -9.19
C ALA A 185 9.93 16.79 -8.49
N ILE A 186 10.47 15.94 -7.62
CA ILE A 186 9.70 14.98 -6.81
C ILE A 186 8.82 15.73 -5.81
N ASP A 187 9.32 16.76 -5.14
CA ASP A 187 8.56 17.56 -4.19
C ASP A 187 7.42 18.33 -4.89
N ALA A 188 7.70 18.88 -6.08
CA ALA A 188 6.66 19.50 -6.89
C ALA A 188 5.59 18.48 -7.33
N SER A 189 5.99 17.30 -7.81
CA SER A 189 5.07 16.21 -8.19
C SER A 189 4.23 15.75 -7.00
N PHE A 190 4.83 15.59 -5.83
CA PHE A 190 4.13 15.27 -4.59
C PHE A 190 3.04 16.30 -4.25
N ASN A 191 3.36 17.59 -4.31
CA ASN A 191 2.41 18.66 -4.00
C ASN A 191 1.25 18.71 -5.01
N ILE A 192 1.54 18.49 -6.30
CA ILE A 192 0.52 18.45 -7.35
C ILE A 192 -0.40 17.24 -7.17
N LEU A 193 0.17 16.04 -6.96
CA LEU A 193 -0.61 14.83 -6.69
C LEU A 193 -1.49 14.98 -5.46
N ARG A 194 -0.96 15.57 -4.38
CA ARG A 194 -1.73 15.88 -3.18
C ARG A 194 -2.89 16.82 -3.50
N SER A 195 -2.64 17.91 -4.22
CA SER A 195 -3.70 18.83 -4.64
C SER A 195 -4.79 18.15 -5.46
N ARG A 196 -4.42 17.27 -6.40
CA ARG A 196 -5.38 16.49 -7.21
C ARG A 196 -6.26 15.60 -6.35
N ILE A 197 -5.66 14.87 -5.40
CA ILE A 197 -6.36 13.95 -4.53
C ILE A 197 -7.29 14.69 -3.56
N ASP A 198 -6.86 15.82 -3.02
CA ASP A 198 -7.67 16.66 -2.13
C ASP A 198 -8.94 17.17 -2.86
N HIS A 199 -8.83 17.47 -4.16
CA HIS A 199 -9.98 17.91 -4.98
C HIS A 199 -10.84 16.74 -5.49
N PHE A 200 -10.33 15.51 -5.48
CA PHE A 200 -11.07 14.32 -5.92
C PHE A 200 -12.23 13.95 -4.97
N GLY A 201 -12.20 14.46 -3.74
CA GLY A 201 -13.28 14.27 -2.77
C GLY A 201 -13.17 12.98 -1.96
N VAL A 202 -12.00 12.33 -1.96
CA VAL A 202 -11.72 11.21 -1.05
C VAL A 202 -11.58 11.74 0.38
N THR A 203 -12.29 11.14 1.31
CA THR A 203 -12.19 11.48 2.72
C THR A 203 -10.91 10.91 3.32
N GLN A 204 -10.03 11.78 3.82
CA GLN A 204 -8.82 11.41 4.56
C GLN A 204 -7.80 10.60 3.75
N PRO A 205 -7.35 11.08 2.58
CA PRO A 205 -6.27 10.45 1.85
C PRO A 205 -4.98 10.51 2.68
N ASN A 206 -4.19 9.44 2.65
CA ASN A 206 -2.87 9.42 3.23
C ASN A 206 -1.84 9.44 2.10
N ILE A 207 -1.09 10.52 1.99
CA ILE A 207 -0.09 10.70 0.94
C ILE A 207 1.25 10.94 1.62
N GLN A 208 2.23 10.10 1.32
CA GLN A 208 3.55 10.14 1.94
C GLN A 208 4.65 10.03 0.89
N ARG A 209 5.65 10.92 0.96
CA ARG A 209 6.93 10.72 0.28
C ARG A 209 7.78 9.74 1.09
N LEU A 210 8.23 8.67 0.46
CA LEU A 210 9.10 7.70 1.12
C LEU A 210 10.53 8.23 1.19
N PRO A 211 11.16 8.25 2.37
CA PRO A 211 12.52 8.77 2.54
C PRO A 211 13.54 8.01 1.69
N ASN A 212 14.52 8.72 1.13
CA ASN A 212 15.62 8.16 0.33
C ASN A 212 15.17 7.33 -0.89
N SER A 213 13.97 7.61 -1.40
CA SER A 213 13.45 6.98 -2.60
C SER A 213 12.71 8.00 -3.45
N HIS A 214 12.58 7.73 -4.75
CA HIS A 214 11.81 8.57 -5.67
C HIS A 214 10.33 8.17 -5.69
N ARG A 215 9.79 7.68 -4.55
CA ARG A 215 8.48 7.04 -4.44
C ARG A 215 7.52 7.83 -3.56
N ILE A 216 6.26 7.83 -3.97
CA ILE A 216 5.14 8.46 -3.27
C ILE A 216 4.10 7.37 -3.00
N LEU A 217 3.77 7.18 -1.73
CA LEU A 217 2.70 6.28 -1.29
C LEU A 217 1.40 7.08 -1.21
N VAL A 218 0.34 6.55 -1.80
CA VAL A 218 -1.00 7.13 -1.83
C VAL A 218 -2.01 6.08 -1.36
N GLU A 219 -2.59 6.29 -0.19
CA GLU A 219 -3.66 5.44 0.34
C GLU A 219 -4.99 6.20 0.30
N LEU A 220 -5.98 5.61 -0.33
CA LEU A 220 -7.29 6.21 -0.57
C LEU A 220 -8.42 5.33 -0.01
N PRO A 221 -8.66 5.38 1.31
CA PRO A 221 -9.69 4.55 1.93
C PRO A 221 -11.10 4.92 1.44
N GLY A 222 -11.89 3.89 1.09
CA GLY A 222 -13.28 4.07 0.68
C GLY A 222 -13.49 4.58 -0.75
N VAL A 223 -12.46 4.57 -1.57
CA VAL A 223 -12.57 4.85 -3.01
C VAL A 223 -13.40 3.75 -3.68
N LYS A 224 -14.38 4.15 -4.49
CA LYS A 224 -15.28 3.25 -5.22
C LYS A 224 -14.90 3.02 -6.69
N GLU A 225 -14.07 3.88 -7.27
CA GLU A 225 -13.69 3.87 -8.68
C GLU A 225 -12.16 3.82 -8.85
N PRO A 226 -11.50 2.66 -8.66
CA PRO A 226 -10.04 2.54 -8.74
C PRO A 226 -9.45 2.97 -10.08
N GLU A 227 -10.11 2.61 -11.20
CA GLU A 227 -9.66 2.96 -12.56
C GLU A 227 -9.58 4.47 -12.79
N ARG A 228 -10.57 5.20 -12.28
CA ARG A 228 -10.60 6.65 -12.35
C ARG A 228 -9.45 7.27 -11.55
N VAL A 229 -9.15 6.69 -10.38
CA VAL A 229 -8.00 7.12 -9.56
C VAL A 229 -6.68 6.87 -10.27
N ARG A 230 -6.50 5.70 -10.90
CA ARG A 230 -5.29 5.39 -11.67
C ARG A 230 -5.04 6.44 -12.75
N LYS A 231 -6.05 6.74 -13.55
CA LYS A 231 -5.97 7.78 -14.60
C LYS A 231 -5.62 9.15 -14.03
N LEU A 232 -6.19 9.53 -12.88
CA LEU A 232 -5.90 10.80 -12.21
C LEU A 232 -4.45 10.88 -11.71
N LEU A 233 -3.92 9.78 -11.18
CA LEU A 233 -2.58 9.73 -10.61
C LEU A 233 -1.49 9.64 -11.68
N GLN A 234 -1.74 8.93 -12.79
CA GLN A 234 -0.79 8.76 -13.89
C GLN A 234 -0.80 9.94 -14.86
N GLY A 235 -1.91 10.66 -14.97
CA GLY A 235 -2.03 11.79 -15.88
C GLY A 235 -1.03 12.90 -15.54
N THR A 236 -0.23 13.31 -16.54
CA THR A 236 0.75 14.38 -16.38
C THR A 236 0.10 15.76 -16.34
N ALA A 237 -1.14 15.88 -16.82
CA ALA A 237 -1.86 17.13 -17.07
C ALA A 237 -1.10 18.08 -18.00
N SER A 238 -0.39 17.52 -18.98
CA SER A 238 0.24 18.32 -20.03
C SER A 238 -0.82 18.86 -20.97
N LEU A 239 -1.35 20.03 -20.63
CA LEU A 239 -2.27 20.74 -21.49
C LEU A 239 -1.48 21.50 -22.54
N GLU A 240 -1.89 21.35 -23.80
CA GLU A 240 -1.24 21.96 -24.95
C GLU A 240 -2.31 22.52 -25.90
N PHE A 241 -2.03 23.70 -26.48
CA PHE A 241 -2.87 24.33 -27.50
C PHE A 241 -2.15 24.29 -28.81
N TRP A 242 -2.71 23.54 -29.78
CA TRP A 242 -2.10 23.31 -31.07
C TRP A 242 -2.93 23.97 -32.20
N THR A 243 -2.27 24.57 -33.14
CA THR A 243 -2.91 24.87 -34.43
C THR A 243 -3.12 23.60 -35.21
N THR A 244 -4.11 23.55 -36.07
CA THR A 244 -4.47 22.31 -36.81
C THR A 244 -4.31 22.55 -38.32
N TYR A 245 -4.00 21.45 -39.02
CA TYR A 245 -4.23 21.38 -40.45
C TYR A 245 -5.70 21.27 -40.76
N ASN A 246 -6.15 21.81 -41.88
CA ASN A 246 -7.45 21.46 -42.43
C ASN A 246 -7.30 20.12 -43.15
N ASN A 247 -8.25 19.20 -42.97
CA ASN A 247 -8.22 17.89 -43.60
C ASN A 247 -8.04 17.99 -45.11
N THR A 248 -8.63 19.00 -45.78
CA THR A 248 -8.48 19.28 -47.22
C THR A 248 -7.04 19.57 -47.63
N GLU A 249 -6.18 20.06 -46.75
CA GLU A 249 -4.76 20.32 -47.01
C GLU A 249 -3.94 19.02 -47.08
N LEU A 250 -4.40 17.92 -46.40
CA LEU A 250 -3.70 16.65 -46.29
C LEU A 250 -4.23 15.54 -47.20
N VAL A 251 -5.40 15.70 -47.82
CA VAL A 251 -6.05 14.67 -48.64
C VAL A 251 -5.10 14.08 -49.69
N ARG A 252 -4.39 14.94 -50.46
CA ARG A 252 -3.46 14.46 -51.52
C ARG A 252 -2.29 13.65 -50.95
N ALA A 253 -1.74 14.10 -49.82
CA ALA A 253 -0.63 13.39 -49.18
C ALA A 253 -1.06 12.05 -48.62
N LEU A 254 -2.26 11.96 -48.06
CA LEU A 254 -2.85 10.72 -47.58
C LEU A 254 -3.22 9.76 -48.72
N GLU A 255 -3.71 10.26 -49.86
CA GLU A 255 -3.94 9.47 -51.06
C GLU A 255 -2.64 8.86 -51.59
N GLN A 256 -1.55 9.65 -51.62
CA GLN A 256 -0.23 9.15 -52.00
C GLN A 256 0.32 8.14 -51.02
N ALA A 257 0.12 8.36 -49.72
CA ALA A 257 0.47 7.40 -48.67
C ALA A 257 -0.29 6.06 -48.81
N ASP A 258 -1.60 6.12 -49.11
CA ASP A 258 -2.39 4.89 -49.34
C ASP A 258 -1.92 4.10 -50.56
N GLN A 259 -1.54 4.79 -51.65
CA GLN A 259 -0.94 4.18 -52.84
C GLN A 259 0.40 3.50 -52.53
N LEU A 260 1.28 4.20 -51.76
CA LEU A 260 2.60 3.69 -51.37
C LEU A 260 2.46 2.46 -50.47
N LEU A 261 1.56 2.50 -49.50
CA LEU A 261 1.27 1.35 -48.61
C LEU A 261 0.76 0.14 -49.41
N ARG A 262 -0.08 0.35 -50.43
CA ARG A 262 -0.55 -0.72 -51.30
C ARG A 262 0.61 -1.35 -52.06
N ASP A 263 1.52 -0.53 -52.62
CA ASP A 263 2.67 -1.02 -53.39
C ASP A 263 3.67 -1.76 -52.49
N GLU A 264 3.93 -1.33 -51.25
CA GLU A 264 4.77 -2.01 -50.26
C GLU A 264 4.14 -3.32 -49.79
N LEU A 265 2.84 -3.36 -49.48
CA LEU A 265 2.16 -4.58 -49.08
C LEU A 265 2.10 -5.61 -50.24
N ALA A 266 1.96 -5.16 -51.49
CA ALA A 266 2.03 -6.02 -52.65
C ALA A 266 3.43 -6.58 -52.89
N ALA A 267 4.49 -5.77 -52.65
CA ALA A 267 5.89 -6.20 -52.74
C ALA A 267 6.24 -7.20 -51.62
N GLY A 268 5.80 -6.96 -50.37
CA GLY A 268 6.00 -7.90 -49.26
C GLY A 268 5.26 -9.25 -49.47
N ALA A 269 4.10 -9.25 -50.12
CA ALA A 269 3.38 -10.48 -50.46
C ALA A 269 4.09 -11.27 -51.56
N THR A 270 4.83 -10.60 -52.49
CA THR A 270 5.63 -11.25 -53.53
C THR A 270 6.91 -11.86 -52.98
N ASP A 271 7.55 -11.23 -52.00
CA ASP A 271 8.74 -11.77 -51.34
C ASP A 271 8.40 -12.98 -50.43
N ALA A 272 7.26 -12.98 -49.74
CA ALA A 272 6.78 -14.13 -49.01
C ALA A 272 6.42 -15.32 -49.94
N ALA A 273 5.83 -15.04 -51.11
CA ALA A 273 5.52 -16.09 -52.10
C ALA A 273 6.76 -16.67 -52.80
N VAL A 274 7.88 -15.93 -52.87
CA VAL A 274 9.16 -16.41 -53.40
C VAL A 274 9.92 -17.23 -52.35
N GLU A 275 9.75 -16.96 -51.07
CA GLU A 275 10.37 -17.76 -49.98
C GLU A 275 9.62 -19.11 -49.77
N GLU A 276 8.31 -19.17 -49.99
CA GLU A 276 7.52 -20.42 -49.98
C GLU A 276 7.81 -21.37 -51.13
N THR A 277 8.33 -20.87 -52.29
CA THR A 277 8.63 -21.70 -53.44
C THR A 277 10.05 -22.34 -53.43
N LEU A 278 10.86 -22.05 -52.44
CA LEU A 278 12.24 -22.62 -52.31
C LEU A 278 12.36 -23.71 -51.23
N THR A 279 11.28 -24.15 -50.57
CA THR A 279 11.31 -25.21 -49.57
C THR A 279 10.27 -26.30 -49.78
N GLU A 280 10.16 -26.85 -51.04
CA GLU A 280 9.51 -28.15 -51.24
C GLU A 280 10.54 -29.21 -51.52
N GLU A 281 10.96 -29.95 -50.52
CA GLU A 281 11.31 -31.38 -50.59
C GLU A 281 10.68 -32.11 -49.40
N GLN A 282 9.73 -33.00 -49.76
CA GLN A 282 8.97 -33.91 -48.92
C GLN A 282 9.83 -34.94 -48.15
N PRO A 283 9.33 -35.57 -47.07
CA PRO A 283 8.43 -36.71 -47.28
C PRO A 283 7.27 -36.90 -46.27
N THR A 284 6.13 -37.23 -46.84
CA THR A 284 5.06 -38.16 -46.46
C THR A 284 5.03 -38.76 -45.04
N ALA A 285 3.94 -38.58 -44.30
CA ALA A 285 2.88 -39.58 -44.09
C ALA A 285 1.91 -39.22 -42.96
N ALA A 286 0.65 -39.28 -43.30
CA ALA A 286 -0.52 -39.79 -42.60
C ALA A 286 -1.13 -38.99 -41.41
N GLY A 287 -2.26 -38.33 -41.72
CA GLY A 287 -3.55 -38.61 -41.08
C GLY A 287 -3.88 -37.88 -39.81
N THR A 288 -4.65 -36.85 -39.89
CA THR A 288 -6.06 -36.83 -39.51
C THR A 288 -6.63 -35.44 -39.76
N GLU A 289 -7.63 -35.43 -40.58
CA GLU A 289 -8.50 -34.32 -40.90
C GLU A 289 -9.43 -33.97 -39.72
N ASP A 290 -9.88 -32.70 -39.75
CA ASP A 290 -11.19 -32.31 -39.27
C ASP A 290 -11.37 -31.91 -37.84
N THR A 291 -11.40 -30.56 -37.61
CA THR A 291 -12.38 -29.97 -36.70
C THR A 291 -12.49 -28.43 -36.75
N THR A 292 -11.69 -27.72 -37.49
CA THR A 292 -11.75 -26.23 -37.50
C THR A 292 -12.63 -25.62 -38.56
N GLU A 293 -12.92 -26.31 -39.66
CA GLU A 293 -13.84 -25.82 -40.69
C GLU A 293 -15.32 -26.03 -40.33
N SER A 294 -15.66 -26.98 -39.47
CA SER A 294 -17.03 -27.25 -39.02
C SER A 294 -17.63 -26.20 -38.10
N LEU A 295 -16.80 -25.54 -37.28
CA LEU A 295 -17.25 -24.49 -36.35
C LEU A 295 -17.53 -23.14 -37.03
N ILE A 296 -16.83 -22.83 -38.11
CA ILE A 296 -17.07 -21.61 -38.90
C ILE A 296 -18.33 -21.74 -39.73
N ALA A 297 -18.65 -22.94 -40.20
CA ALA A 297 -19.88 -23.20 -40.97
C ALA A 297 -21.15 -23.25 -40.10
N GLU A 298 -21.03 -23.60 -38.81
CA GLU A 298 -22.19 -23.70 -37.91
C GLU A 298 -22.60 -22.32 -37.34
N VAL A 299 -21.68 -21.37 -37.25
CA VAL A 299 -21.96 -19.98 -36.85
C VAL A 299 -22.62 -19.18 -37.98
N GLN A 300 -22.40 -19.57 -39.26
CA GLN A 300 -23.03 -18.92 -40.42
C GLN A 300 -24.45 -19.39 -40.72
N ASN A 301 -24.89 -20.54 -40.19
CA ASN A 301 -26.21 -21.12 -40.53
C ASN A 301 -27.33 -20.92 -39.49
N ASN A 302 -27.08 -20.26 -38.36
CA ASN A 302 -28.06 -20.04 -37.27
C ASN A 302 -28.40 -18.56 -37.00
N ALA A 303 -28.31 -17.69 -37.99
CA ALA A 303 -28.84 -16.33 -37.89
C ALA A 303 -30.02 -16.13 -38.82
N PRO A 304 -31.27 -16.10 -38.33
CA PRO A 304 -32.37 -15.61 -39.11
C PRO A 304 -32.38 -14.07 -39.09
N ALA A 305 -32.45 -13.48 -40.26
CA ALA A 305 -32.76 -12.07 -40.56
C ALA A 305 -31.63 -11.06 -40.34
N ALA A 306 -30.57 -11.11 -41.16
CA ALA A 306 -29.57 -10.05 -41.27
C ALA A 306 -29.69 -9.25 -42.60
N GLU A 307 -30.80 -9.30 -43.30
CA GLU A 307 -30.97 -8.50 -44.55
C GLU A 307 -31.51 -7.07 -44.31
N GLU A 308 -32.04 -6.74 -43.13
CA GLU A 308 -32.43 -5.35 -42.80
C GLU A 308 -31.43 -4.57 -41.94
N ALA A 309 -30.35 -5.19 -41.40
CA ALA A 309 -29.32 -4.51 -40.60
C ALA A 309 -28.08 -4.09 -41.41
N ALA A 310 -27.93 -4.50 -42.64
CA ALA A 310 -26.80 -4.16 -43.51
C ALA A 310 -26.91 -2.75 -44.13
N SER A 311 -27.98 -2.00 -43.87
CA SER A 311 -28.10 -0.59 -44.29
C SER A 311 -27.76 0.44 -43.22
N ALA A 312 -27.33 0.03 -42.00
CA ALA A 312 -26.98 0.92 -40.90
C ALA A 312 -25.49 0.80 -40.42
N SER A 313 -24.70 -0.17 -40.88
CA SER A 313 -23.26 -0.20 -40.65
C SER A 313 -22.58 0.46 -41.85
N GLY A 314 -21.93 1.63 -41.59
CA GLY A 314 -21.06 2.30 -42.57
C GLY A 314 -19.91 1.38 -42.98
N ALA A 315 -20.17 0.44 -43.87
CA ALA A 315 -19.13 -0.36 -44.51
C ALA A 315 -18.22 0.59 -45.28
N SER A 316 -16.90 0.54 -44.98
CA SER A 316 -15.90 1.29 -45.74
C SER A 316 -16.13 1.06 -47.23
N ARG A 317 -16.16 2.15 -48.02
CA ARG A 317 -16.23 2.10 -49.49
C ARG A 317 -14.98 1.50 -50.12
N TYR A 318 -13.95 1.18 -49.31
CA TYR A 318 -12.62 0.80 -49.71
C TYR A 318 -12.29 -0.62 -49.24
N THR A 319 -11.72 -1.43 -50.11
CA THR A 319 -11.21 -2.78 -49.80
C THR A 319 -9.75 -2.65 -49.29
N ARG A 320 -9.36 -3.55 -48.40
CA ARG A 320 -8.00 -3.53 -47.81
C ARG A 320 -6.87 -3.76 -48.82
N GLU A 321 -7.16 -4.49 -49.91
CA GLU A 321 -6.21 -4.78 -50.97
C GLU A 321 -5.98 -3.58 -51.90
N GLU A 322 -7.02 -2.75 -52.10
CA GLU A 322 -6.92 -1.59 -52.98
C GLU A 322 -6.56 -0.31 -52.27
N ASN A 323 -6.99 -0.18 -50.99
CA ASN A 323 -6.77 1.03 -50.18
C ASN A 323 -6.49 0.65 -48.73
N PRO A 324 -5.25 0.23 -48.41
CA PRO A 324 -4.92 -0.27 -47.07
C PRO A 324 -5.14 0.75 -45.95
N LEU A 325 -4.84 2.03 -46.16
CA LEU A 325 -5.08 3.09 -45.17
C LEU A 325 -6.57 3.44 -45.08
N PHE A 326 -7.25 3.69 -46.22
CA PHE A 326 -8.64 4.14 -46.22
C PHE A 326 -9.65 3.04 -45.92
N SER A 327 -9.27 1.77 -46.01
CA SER A 327 -10.11 0.68 -45.53
C SER A 327 -10.30 0.71 -44.00
N LEU A 328 -9.31 1.25 -43.27
CA LEU A 328 -9.30 1.39 -41.79
C LEU A 328 -9.66 2.80 -41.34
N LEU A 329 -9.08 3.81 -42.00
CA LEU A 329 -9.33 5.23 -41.76
C LEU A 329 -10.48 5.71 -42.66
N ASN A 330 -11.64 5.95 -42.10
CA ASN A 330 -12.80 6.51 -42.81
C ASN A 330 -12.62 8.04 -42.90
N PRO A 331 -12.29 8.59 -44.11
CA PRO A 331 -11.98 10.01 -44.25
C PRO A 331 -13.22 10.87 -43.99
N TYR A 332 -13.00 12.08 -43.46
CA TYR A 332 -14.07 13.06 -43.22
C TYR A 332 -14.18 14.02 -44.41
N ASP A 333 -15.35 14.07 -45.02
CA ASP A 333 -15.62 14.86 -46.24
C ASP A 333 -15.85 16.37 -45.97
N GLY A 334 -15.96 16.78 -44.71
CA GLY A 334 -16.16 18.20 -44.30
C GLY A 334 -14.86 18.90 -43.98
N GLY A 335 -14.69 20.17 -44.27
CA GLY A 335 -13.54 20.95 -43.86
C GLY A 335 -13.44 21.04 -42.33
N GLY A 336 -12.25 20.83 -41.78
CA GLY A 336 -12.01 20.89 -40.30
C GLY A 336 -10.70 20.25 -39.89
N ALA A 337 -10.52 20.13 -38.57
CA ALA A 337 -9.32 19.53 -37.97
C ALA A 337 -9.32 17.99 -37.96
N VAL A 338 -10.48 17.35 -38.17
CA VAL A 338 -10.62 15.90 -38.17
C VAL A 338 -10.24 15.35 -39.54
N VAL A 339 -9.23 14.48 -39.60
CA VAL A 339 -8.77 13.81 -40.81
C VAL A 339 -9.69 12.66 -41.19
N GLY A 340 -10.09 11.87 -40.22
CA GLY A 340 -10.97 10.72 -40.41
C GLY A 340 -11.27 10.03 -39.11
N SER A 341 -12.02 8.94 -39.17
CA SER A 341 -12.39 8.11 -38.00
C SER A 341 -11.96 6.66 -38.17
N VAL A 342 -11.50 6.03 -37.09
CA VAL A 342 -10.94 4.67 -37.05
C VAL A 342 -11.61 3.84 -35.96
N ALA A 343 -11.82 2.55 -36.20
CA ALA A 343 -12.29 1.65 -35.14
C ALA A 343 -11.19 1.43 -34.08
N VAL A 344 -11.59 1.19 -32.83
CA VAL A 344 -10.62 1.03 -31.70
C VAL A 344 -9.56 -0.01 -32.01
N ALA A 345 -9.94 -1.16 -32.58
CA ALA A 345 -9.03 -2.25 -32.90
C ALA A 345 -7.95 -1.88 -33.95
N ASP A 346 -8.25 -0.90 -34.81
CA ASP A 346 -7.39 -0.54 -35.95
C ASP A 346 -6.53 0.70 -35.70
N THR A 347 -6.68 1.37 -34.54
CA THR A 347 -5.96 2.61 -34.23
C THR A 347 -4.45 2.41 -34.22
N ALA A 348 -3.96 1.31 -33.66
CA ALA A 348 -2.53 0.97 -33.61
C ALA A 348 -1.95 0.74 -35.03
N THR A 349 -2.70 0.05 -35.90
CA THR A 349 -2.31 -0.22 -37.29
C THR A 349 -2.22 1.08 -38.10
N VAL A 350 -3.23 1.93 -38.01
CA VAL A 350 -3.23 3.24 -38.70
C VAL A 350 -2.09 4.14 -38.18
N ALA A 351 -1.85 4.15 -36.87
CA ALA A 351 -0.73 4.88 -36.28
C ALA A 351 0.62 4.34 -36.78
N GLY A 352 0.74 3.01 -36.94
CA GLY A 352 1.93 2.36 -37.53
C GLY A 352 2.17 2.81 -38.96
N TYR A 353 1.14 2.79 -39.81
CA TYR A 353 1.23 3.26 -41.19
C TYR A 353 1.67 4.73 -41.30
N LEU A 354 1.11 5.60 -40.48
CA LEU A 354 1.45 7.04 -40.49
C LEU A 354 2.86 7.35 -39.93
N ARG A 355 3.47 6.42 -39.21
CA ARG A 355 4.85 6.54 -38.67
C ARG A 355 5.92 5.96 -39.59
N MET A 356 5.56 5.20 -40.63
CA MET A 356 6.52 4.66 -41.58
C MET A 356 7.32 5.77 -42.23
N ASP A 357 8.64 5.66 -42.34
CA ASP A 357 9.51 6.70 -42.87
C ASP A 357 9.13 7.12 -44.27
N ALA A 358 8.78 6.16 -45.15
CA ALA A 358 8.32 6.40 -46.50
C ALA A 358 7.00 7.20 -46.59
N VAL A 359 6.08 6.97 -45.64
CA VAL A 359 4.81 7.73 -45.55
C VAL A 359 5.08 9.11 -44.94
N ARG A 360 6.00 9.22 -43.97
CA ARG A 360 6.33 10.48 -43.33
C ARG A 360 6.99 11.47 -44.26
N GLU A 361 7.76 11.00 -45.25
CA GLU A 361 8.35 11.88 -46.31
C GLU A 361 7.30 12.53 -47.23
N LEU A 362 6.10 11.92 -47.36
CA LEU A 362 5.00 12.46 -48.13
C LEU A 362 4.16 13.50 -47.39
N LEU A 363 4.27 13.51 -46.08
CA LEU A 363 3.52 14.38 -45.18
C LEU A 363 4.33 15.68 -44.86
N PRO A 364 3.67 16.80 -44.52
CA PRO A 364 4.38 17.97 -44.02
C PRO A 364 5.27 17.62 -42.82
N SER A 365 6.49 18.17 -42.77
CA SER A 365 7.49 17.83 -41.74
C SER A 365 7.06 18.26 -40.33
N ASP A 366 6.11 19.17 -40.20
CA ASP A 366 5.57 19.73 -38.96
C ASP A 366 4.19 19.12 -38.58
N VAL A 367 3.71 18.09 -39.31
CA VAL A 367 2.46 17.42 -38.96
C VAL A 367 2.64 16.41 -37.81
N ARG A 368 1.72 16.46 -36.86
CA ARG A 368 1.59 15.48 -35.77
C ARG A 368 0.16 14.97 -35.73
N PHE A 369 -0.01 13.65 -35.74
CA PHE A 369 -1.33 13.01 -35.64
C PHE A 369 -1.62 12.61 -34.21
N GLU A 370 -2.80 13.02 -33.70
CA GLU A 370 -3.26 12.66 -32.37
C GLU A 370 -4.72 12.20 -32.38
N TRP A 371 -5.06 11.31 -31.46
CA TRP A 371 -6.40 10.73 -31.36
C TRP A 371 -7.31 11.58 -30.47
N GLY A 372 -8.59 11.59 -30.78
CA GLY A 372 -9.63 12.10 -29.87
C GLY A 372 -9.77 11.21 -28.63
N ILE A 373 -10.09 11.83 -27.47
CA ILE A 373 -10.17 11.13 -26.17
C ILE A 373 -11.28 10.09 -26.11
N LYS A 374 -12.33 10.23 -26.92
CA LYS A 374 -13.51 9.34 -26.93
C LYS A 374 -13.91 8.97 -28.34
N GLY A 375 -14.41 7.76 -28.49
CA GLY A 375 -15.18 7.39 -29.66
C GLY A 375 -16.48 8.21 -29.74
N GLU A 376 -16.75 8.79 -30.89
CA GLU A 376 -17.96 9.59 -31.07
C GLU A 376 -19.20 8.69 -31.10
N PRO A 377 -20.21 8.90 -30.24
CA PRO A 377 -21.45 8.11 -30.27
C PRO A 377 -22.19 8.17 -31.62
N GLN A 378 -22.01 9.29 -32.34
CA GLN A 378 -22.59 9.49 -33.68
C GLN A 378 -21.90 8.66 -34.76
N ASN A 379 -20.65 8.20 -34.52
CA ASN A 379 -19.84 7.41 -35.43
C ASN A 379 -19.61 5.97 -34.97
N ASN A 380 -20.59 5.35 -34.33
CA ASN A 380 -20.50 3.97 -33.81
C ASN A 380 -19.30 3.71 -32.89
N GLY A 381 -18.90 4.70 -32.07
CA GLY A 381 -17.76 4.57 -31.16
C GLY A 381 -16.38 4.63 -31.81
N ARG A 382 -16.28 5.06 -33.08
CA ARG A 382 -14.99 5.25 -33.77
C ARG A 382 -14.27 6.47 -33.23
N PHE A 383 -12.94 6.40 -33.16
CA PHE A 383 -12.08 7.48 -32.70
C PHE A 383 -11.71 8.42 -33.84
N SER A 384 -11.82 9.72 -33.61
CA SER A 384 -11.44 10.75 -34.58
C SER A 384 -9.92 10.98 -34.55
N LEU A 385 -9.28 11.02 -35.73
CA LEU A 385 -7.88 11.34 -35.93
C LEU A 385 -7.76 12.81 -36.28
N TYR A 386 -6.91 13.55 -35.57
CA TYR A 386 -6.65 14.96 -35.76
C TYR A 386 -5.23 15.18 -36.30
N ALA A 387 -5.06 16.17 -37.18
CA ALA A 387 -3.76 16.58 -37.65
C ALA A 387 -3.37 17.95 -37.04
N LEU A 388 -2.40 17.92 -36.17
CA LEU A 388 -1.83 19.07 -35.48
C LEU A 388 -0.71 19.67 -36.33
N LYS A 389 -0.54 20.99 -36.24
CA LYS A 389 0.52 21.70 -36.93
C LYS A 389 1.56 22.24 -35.97
N GLY A 390 2.80 21.79 -36.08
CA GLY A 390 3.93 22.29 -35.32
C GLY A 390 4.31 23.70 -35.78
N SER A 391 4.09 24.69 -34.95
CA SER A 391 4.38 26.10 -35.28
C SER A 391 5.77 26.55 -34.83
N THR A 392 6.48 25.70 -34.06
CA THR A 392 7.81 26.01 -33.51
C THR A 392 8.87 25.09 -34.12
N PRO A 393 10.10 25.55 -34.37
CA PRO A 393 11.19 24.70 -34.86
C PRO A 393 11.48 23.49 -33.90
N ASP A 394 11.18 23.66 -32.61
CA ASP A 394 11.43 22.64 -31.55
C ASP A 394 10.32 21.61 -31.42
N GLY A 395 9.30 21.62 -32.31
CA GLY A 395 8.17 20.66 -32.24
C GLY A 395 7.29 20.79 -31.00
N LYS A 396 7.41 21.89 -30.23
CA LYS A 396 6.61 22.19 -29.05
C LYS A 396 5.28 22.84 -29.41
N ALA A 397 4.31 22.71 -28.50
CA ALA A 397 3.03 23.39 -28.62
C ALA A 397 3.23 24.94 -28.63
N PRO A 398 2.48 25.67 -29.45
CA PRO A 398 2.50 27.15 -29.44
C PRO A 398 2.18 27.78 -28.09
N LEU A 399 1.36 27.10 -27.27
CA LEU A 399 1.00 27.50 -25.91
C LEU A 399 0.77 26.25 -25.07
N ASP A 400 1.31 26.22 -23.85
CA ASP A 400 1.14 25.12 -22.92
C ASP A 400 0.27 25.47 -21.71
N GLY A 401 -0.05 24.49 -20.86
CA GLY A 401 -0.93 24.64 -19.71
C GLY A 401 -0.33 25.42 -18.54
N SER A 402 0.95 25.79 -18.56
CA SER A 402 1.58 26.57 -17.48
C SER A 402 0.97 27.96 -17.30
N VAL A 403 0.31 28.46 -18.33
CA VAL A 403 -0.40 29.73 -18.32
C VAL A 403 -1.77 29.71 -17.66
N ILE A 404 -2.31 28.53 -17.30
CA ILE A 404 -3.61 28.37 -16.65
C ILE A 404 -3.50 28.69 -15.15
N VAL A 405 -4.35 29.60 -14.68
CA VAL A 405 -4.39 30.01 -13.27
C VAL A 405 -5.58 29.38 -12.52
N ASP A 406 -6.71 29.27 -13.19
CA ASP A 406 -7.93 28.69 -12.63
C ASP A 406 -8.72 27.93 -13.68
N ALA A 407 -9.36 26.85 -13.26
CA ALA A 407 -10.26 26.07 -14.09
C ALA A 407 -11.45 25.60 -13.24
N ARG A 408 -12.66 25.64 -13.83
CA ARG A 408 -13.90 25.24 -13.17
C ARG A 408 -14.90 24.66 -14.15
N GLU A 409 -15.70 23.72 -13.66
CA GLU A 409 -16.82 23.20 -14.42
C GLU A 409 -17.93 24.27 -14.57
N THR A 410 -18.52 24.31 -15.76
CA THR A 410 -19.68 25.17 -16.10
C THR A 410 -20.74 24.35 -16.80
N TYR A 411 -21.99 24.78 -16.67
CA TYR A 411 -23.14 24.05 -17.22
C TYR A 411 -23.83 24.91 -18.28
N ALA A 412 -24.24 24.33 -19.37
CA ALA A 412 -25.04 25.02 -20.37
C ALA A 412 -26.44 25.29 -19.83
N GLU A 413 -26.98 26.51 -20.08
CA GLU A 413 -28.29 26.93 -19.61
C GLU A 413 -29.47 26.07 -20.12
N ARG A 414 -29.28 25.25 -21.17
CA ARG A 414 -30.27 24.38 -21.78
C ARG A 414 -29.67 23.07 -22.24
N GLY A 415 -29.26 22.20 -21.33
CA GLY A 415 -28.80 20.88 -21.71
C GLY A 415 -27.90 20.23 -20.65
N ALA A 416 -27.73 18.94 -20.72
CA ALA A 416 -26.87 18.15 -19.82
C ALA A 416 -25.37 18.24 -20.16
N GLU A 417 -24.95 19.13 -21.05
CA GLU A 417 -23.55 19.27 -21.46
C GLU A 417 -22.77 20.07 -20.43
N ALA A 418 -21.80 19.41 -19.80
CA ALA A 418 -20.83 20.05 -18.95
C ALA A 418 -19.64 20.54 -19.77
N LYS A 419 -19.07 21.70 -19.39
CA LYS A 419 -17.90 22.34 -20.00
C LYS A 419 -16.91 22.70 -18.93
N VAL A 420 -15.67 22.94 -19.30
CA VAL A 420 -14.64 23.46 -18.40
C VAL A 420 -14.25 24.85 -18.82
N SER A 421 -14.50 25.82 -17.96
CA SER A 421 -14.03 27.21 -18.15
C SER A 421 -12.66 27.35 -17.51
N MET A 422 -11.72 27.95 -18.22
CA MET A 422 -10.35 28.19 -17.76
C MET A 422 -9.98 29.67 -17.86
N SER A 423 -9.08 30.12 -16.99
CA SER A 423 -8.55 31.46 -16.94
C SER A 423 -7.02 31.45 -17.01
N MET A 424 -6.42 32.37 -17.73
CA MET A 424 -4.98 32.44 -17.98
C MET A 424 -4.32 33.58 -17.20
N ASN A 425 -3.01 33.47 -16.97
CA ASN A 425 -2.19 34.52 -16.40
C ASN A 425 -1.93 35.64 -17.43
N SER A 426 -1.25 36.73 -17.05
CA SER A 426 -1.01 37.91 -17.90
C SER A 426 -0.22 37.58 -19.17
N GLU A 427 0.70 36.64 -19.14
CA GLU A 427 1.49 36.18 -20.28
C GLU A 427 0.61 35.35 -21.22
N GLY A 428 -0.10 34.37 -20.68
CA GLY A 428 -1.04 33.53 -21.43
C GLY A 428 -2.15 34.33 -22.11
N ILE A 429 -2.65 35.41 -21.49
CA ILE A 429 -3.63 36.30 -22.12
C ILE A 429 -3.09 36.90 -23.42
N GLN A 430 -1.84 37.36 -23.43
CA GLN A 430 -1.23 37.95 -24.61
C GLN A 430 -0.98 36.93 -25.73
N ASP A 431 -0.42 35.76 -25.34
CA ASP A 431 -0.13 34.69 -26.28
C ASP A 431 -1.40 34.06 -26.85
N TRP A 432 -2.42 33.89 -26.01
CA TRP A 432 -3.73 33.38 -26.45
C TRP A 432 -4.44 34.35 -27.38
N ALA A 433 -4.38 35.63 -27.08
CA ALA A 433 -4.93 36.64 -27.95
C ALA A 433 -4.23 36.69 -29.33
N ARG A 434 -2.89 36.50 -29.37
CA ARG A 434 -2.13 36.37 -30.60
C ARG A 434 -2.50 35.10 -31.36
N LEU A 435 -2.44 33.93 -30.68
CA LEU A 435 -2.72 32.64 -31.28
C LEU A 435 -4.14 32.56 -31.86
N THR A 436 -5.14 33.03 -31.11
CA THR A 436 -6.51 33.11 -31.62
C THR A 436 -6.71 34.16 -32.73
N GLY A 437 -6.02 35.30 -32.66
CA GLY A 437 -6.05 36.34 -33.68
C GLY A 437 -5.50 35.88 -35.04
N ASP A 438 -4.40 35.09 -35.02
CA ASP A 438 -3.74 34.58 -36.21
C ASP A 438 -4.49 33.38 -36.85
N ASN A 439 -5.40 32.75 -36.10
CA ASN A 439 -6.12 31.55 -36.53
C ASN A 439 -7.65 31.72 -36.62
N ILE A 440 -8.14 32.94 -36.91
CA ILE A 440 -9.57 33.19 -37.10
C ILE A 440 -10.08 32.34 -38.28
N GLY A 441 -11.14 31.58 -38.09
CA GLY A 441 -11.71 30.66 -39.07
C GLY A 441 -11.04 29.27 -39.13
N ARG A 442 -9.96 29.06 -38.40
CA ARG A 442 -9.27 27.75 -38.23
C ARG A 442 -9.57 27.14 -36.88
N CYS A 443 -9.27 25.86 -36.73
CA CYS A 443 -9.40 25.16 -35.44
C CYS A 443 -8.11 25.30 -34.61
N ILE A 444 -8.29 25.41 -33.29
CA ILE A 444 -7.21 25.22 -32.31
C ILE A 444 -7.56 24.00 -31.50
N ALA A 445 -6.72 22.97 -31.55
CA ALA A 445 -6.90 21.76 -30.79
C ALA A 445 -6.42 21.97 -29.35
N ILE A 446 -7.23 21.49 -28.41
CA ILE A 446 -6.90 21.40 -26.97
C ILE A 446 -6.51 19.96 -26.71
N VAL A 447 -5.22 19.74 -26.50
CA VAL A 447 -4.60 18.44 -26.29
C VAL A 447 -4.23 18.31 -24.82
N LEU A 448 -4.56 17.21 -24.20
CA LEU A 448 -4.14 16.88 -22.84
C LEU A 448 -3.58 15.46 -22.84
N ASP A 449 -2.33 15.35 -22.38
CA ASP A 449 -1.60 14.08 -22.32
C ASP A 449 -1.59 13.30 -23.65
N GLY A 450 -1.47 14.00 -24.78
CA GLY A 450 -1.40 13.41 -26.13
C GLY A 450 -2.76 13.07 -26.76
N TYR A 451 -3.89 13.39 -26.10
CA TYR A 451 -5.24 13.18 -26.66
C TYR A 451 -5.95 14.50 -26.91
N VAL A 452 -6.63 14.58 -28.05
CA VAL A 452 -7.44 15.76 -28.39
C VAL A 452 -8.77 15.72 -27.67
N TYR A 453 -8.99 16.64 -26.77
CA TYR A 453 -10.26 16.79 -26.05
C TYR A 453 -11.29 17.58 -26.88
N SER A 454 -10.84 18.60 -27.57
CA SER A 454 -11.68 19.40 -28.43
C SER A 454 -10.84 20.20 -29.43
N ALA A 455 -11.41 20.52 -30.60
CA ALA A 455 -10.77 21.36 -31.61
C ALA A 455 -11.77 22.40 -32.14
N PRO A 456 -12.15 23.40 -31.32
CA PRO A 456 -13.14 24.41 -31.73
C PRO A 456 -12.60 25.36 -32.82
N VAL A 457 -13.47 25.82 -33.68
CA VAL A 457 -13.18 26.85 -34.65
C VAL A 457 -13.10 28.21 -33.97
N VAL A 458 -12.01 28.94 -34.17
CA VAL A 458 -11.82 30.29 -33.66
C VAL A 458 -12.72 31.26 -34.42
N ARG A 459 -13.69 31.86 -33.76
CA ARG A 459 -14.64 32.80 -34.36
C ARG A 459 -14.14 34.25 -34.35
N GLN A 460 -13.36 34.58 -33.32
CA GLN A 460 -12.81 35.92 -33.12
C GLN A 460 -11.58 35.85 -32.20
N LYS A 461 -10.75 36.90 -32.24
CA LYS A 461 -9.65 37.09 -31.30
C LYS A 461 -10.17 37.13 -29.86
N ILE A 462 -9.55 36.35 -28.95
CA ILE A 462 -9.94 36.24 -27.53
C ILE A 462 -8.96 37.07 -26.68
N GLU A 463 -9.34 38.27 -26.29
CA GLU A 463 -8.47 39.20 -25.54
C GLU A 463 -8.60 39.06 -24.02
N GLY A 464 -9.63 38.34 -23.51
CA GLY A 464 -9.93 38.26 -22.08
C GLY A 464 -9.25 37.13 -21.34
N GLY A 465 -8.46 36.25 -22.01
CA GLY A 465 -7.76 35.15 -21.40
C GLY A 465 -8.66 34.09 -20.74
N SER A 466 -9.96 34.15 -20.99
CA SER A 466 -10.92 33.11 -20.54
C SER A 466 -11.36 32.31 -21.75
N SER A 467 -11.35 30.98 -21.60
CA SER A 467 -11.77 30.07 -22.67
C SER A 467 -12.51 28.87 -22.08
N GLU A 468 -13.36 28.26 -22.91
CA GLU A 468 -14.14 27.08 -22.52
C GLU A 468 -13.68 25.86 -23.33
N ILE A 469 -13.42 24.76 -22.62
CA ILE A 469 -13.23 23.44 -23.21
C ILE A 469 -14.60 22.79 -23.28
N SER A 470 -15.10 22.57 -24.51
CA SER A 470 -16.36 21.89 -24.76
C SER A 470 -16.08 20.51 -25.36
N GLY A 471 -16.81 19.52 -24.93
CA GLY A 471 -16.76 18.13 -25.38
C GLY A 471 -17.95 17.38 -24.79
N ASN A 472 -18.24 16.19 -25.24
CA ASN A 472 -19.31 15.35 -24.64
C ASN A 472 -18.90 14.87 -23.21
N PHE A 473 -18.68 15.84 -22.29
CA PHE A 473 -18.33 15.52 -20.92
C PHE A 473 -19.56 15.23 -20.07
N THR A 474 -19.47 14.19 -19.26
CA THR A 474 -20.34 14.06 -18.11
C THR A 474 -19.96 15.14 -17.07
N ILE A 475 -20.87 15.46 -16.16
CA ILE A 475 -20.63 16.42 -15.09
C ILE A 475 -19.36 16.06 -14.30
N GLN A 476 -19.17 14.77 -14.06
CA GLN A 476 -18.03 14.26 -13.28
C GLN A 476 -16.71 14.38 -14.04
N GLU A 477 -16.70 14.07 -15.33
CA GLU A 477 -15.49 14.24 -16.18
C GLU A 477 -15.08 15.71 -16.31
N ALA A 478 -16.04 16.62 -16.45
CA ALA A 478 -15.75 18.07 -16.50
C ALA A 478 -15.15 18.54 -15.17
N LYS A 479 -15.65 18.06 -14.03
CA LYS A 479 -15.12 18.34 -12.71
C LYS A 479 -13.70 17.81 -12.54
N ASP A 480 -13.44 16.57 -12.95
CA ASP A 480 -12.11 15.96 -12.87
C ASP A 480 -11.10 16.70 -13.75
N LEU A 481 -11.49 17.02 -14.98
CA LEU A 481 -10.66 17.82 -15.90
C LEU A 481 -10.35 19.20 -15.32
N ALA A 482 -11.34 19.90 -14.76
CA ALA A 482 -11.13 21.18 -14.11
C ALA A 482 -10.14 21.08 -12.92
N ASN A 483 -10.26 20.05 -12.11
CA ASN A 483 -9.37 19.81 -10.98
C ASN A 483 -7.94 19.51 -11.42
N VAL A 484 -7.78 18.70 -12.47
CA VAL A 484 -6.47 18.36 -13.06
C VAL A 484 -5.79 19.60 -13.60
N LEU A 485 -6.52 20.43 -14.37
CA LEU A 485 -5.99 21.68 -14.94
C LEU A 485 -5.62 22.70 -13.85
N LYS A 486 -6.44 22.81 -12.81
CA LYS A 486 -6.18 23.70 -11.66
C LYS A 486 -4.96 23.28 -10.85
N SER A 487 -4.70 21.99 -10.75
CA SER A 487 -3.55 21.45 -10.02
C SER A 487 -2.23 21.61 -10.77
N GLY A 488 -2.27 21.83 -12.07
CA GLY A 488 -1.12 22.07 -12.93
C GLY A 488 -0.42 20.81 -13.43
N LYS A 489 0.59 21.03 -14.31
CA LYS A 489 1.40 19.99 -14.94
C LYS A 489 2.39 19.38 -13.93
N VAL A 490 2.47 18.05 -13.90
CA VAL A 490 3.48 17.34 -13.11
C VAL A 490 4.83 17.45 -13.81
N PRO A 491 5.89 17.91 -13.13
CA PRO A 491 7.22 18.13 -13.74
C PRO A 491 7.84 16.84 -14.27
N ALA A 492 7.55 15.71 -13.61
CA ALA A 492 7.99 14.39 -14.03
C ALA A 492 6.83 13.39 -13.89
N PRO A 493 6.54 12.58 -14.92
CA PRO A 493 5.48 11.59 -14.84
C PRO A 493 5.77 10.59 -13.73
N ALA A 494 4.71 10.15 -13.07
CA ALA A 494 4.79 9.15 -12.01
C ALA A 494 4.16 7.84 -12.51
N ARG A 495 4.92 6.74 -12.37
CA ARG A 495 4.48 5.39 -12.76
C ARG A 495 3.97 4.64 -11.54
N ILE A 496 2.86 3.93 -11.68
CA ILE A 496 2.36 3.03 -10.64
C ILE A 496 3.23 1.77 -10.62
N ILE A 497 3.95 1.54 -9.53
CA ILE A 497 4.82 0.37 -9.34
C ILE A 497 4.22 -0.65 -8.37
N GLN A 498 3.27 -0.23 -7.56
CA GLN A 498 2.43 -1.10 -6.73
C GLN A 498 1.01 -0.56 -6.72
N ASP A 499 0.05 -1.47 -6.83
CA ASP A 499 -1.37 -1.17 -6.79
C ASP A 499 -2.08 -2.27 -6.00
N THR A 500 -2.83 -1.87 -4.99
CA THR A 500 -3.61 -2.75 -4.13
C THR A 500 -5.03 -2.20 -4.04
N VAL A 501 -6.00 -2.96 -4.50
CA VAL A 501 -7.42 -2.64 -4.40
C VAL A 501 -8.09 -3.62 -3.45
N VAL A 502 -8.80 -3.12 -2.45
CA VAL A 502 -9.55 -3.91 -1.45
C VAL A 502 -11.01 -3.56 -1.52
N GLY A 503 -11.87 -4.55 -1.73
CA GLY A 503 -13.30 -4.39 -1.75
C GLY A 503 -13.89 -4.08 -0.36
N PRO A 504 -14.98 -3.32 -0.27
CA PRO A 504 -15.57 -2.89 1.01
C PRO A 504 -16.16 -4.04 1.82
N SER A 505 -16.63 -5.12 1.18
CA SER A 505 -17.17 -6.30 1.87
C SER A 505 -16.13 -7.02 2.72
N LEU A 506 -14.92 -7.18 2.20
CA LEU A 506 -13.81 -7.80 2.94
C LEU A 506 -13.41 -6.94 4.14
N GLY A 507 -13.40 -5.62 3.98
CA GLY A 507 -13.15 -4.67 5.06
C GLY A 507 -14.21 -4.80 6.17
N GLN A 508 -15.50 -4.88 5.83
CA GLN A 508 -16.58 -5.01 6.81
C GLN A 508 -16.55 -6.35 7.56
N GLU A 509 -16.27 -7.47 6.88
CA GLU A 509 -16.07 -8.77 7.52
C GLU A 509 -14.91 -8.71 8.53
N SER A 510 -13.81 -8.09 8.14
CA SER A 510 -12.61 -7.90 8.97
C SER A 510 -12.89 -7.01 10.19
N ILE A 511 -13.65 -5.92 10.04
CA ILE A 511 -14.08 -5.06 11.15
C ILE A 511 -14.91 -5.84 12.15
N ASN A 512 -15.92 -6.58 11.70
CA ASN A 512 -16.82 -7.33 12.58
C ASN A 512 -16.07 -8.40 13.36
N ALA A 513 -15.21 -9.17 12.70
CA ALA A 513 -14.36 -10.17 13.35
C ALA A 513 -13.35 -9.52 14.31
N GLY A 514 -12.75 -8.39 13.90
CA GLY A 514 -11.80 -7.63 14.72
C GLY A 514 -12.43 -7.08 15.99
N ILE A 515 -13.62 -6.45 15.91
CA ILE A 515 -14.34 -5.93 17.07
C ILE A 515 -14.79 -7.04 18.00
N LEU A 516 -15.32 -8.14 17.46
CA LEU A 516 -15.75 -9.30 18.27
C LEU A 516 -14.56 -9.87 19.05
N SER A 517 -13.45 -10.11 18.39
CA SER A 517 -12.24 -10.64 19.03
C SER A 517 -11.66 -9.69 20.07
N PHE A 518 -11.67 -8.36 19.77
CA PHE A 518 -11.28 -7.31 20.71
C PHE A 518 -12.11 -7.36 22.00
N VAL A 519 -13.44 -7.34 21.88
CA VAL A 519 -14.36 -7.34 23.04
C VAL A 519 -14.15 -8.63 23.87
N LEU A 520 -14.05 -9.78 23.20
CA LEU A 520 -13.83 -11.06 23.88
C LEU A 520 -12.48 -11.08 24.62
N ALA A 521 -11.39 -10.69 23.96
CA ALA A 521 -10.06 -10.60 24.57
C ALA A 521 -10.07 -9.65 25.78
N PHE A 522 -10.73 -8.49 25.64
CA PHE A 522 -10.87 -7.51 26.72
C PHE A 522 -11.60 -8.08 27.94
N VAL A 523 -12.75 -8.71 27.73
CA VAL A 523 -13.53 -9.34 28.82
C VAL A 523 -12.72 -10.45 29.49
N LEU A 524 -12.00 -11.27 28.73
CA LEU A 524 -11.17 -12.35 29.29
C LEU A 524 -10.04 -11.79 30.19
N VAL A 525 -9.40 -10.69 29.79
CA VAL A 525 -8.36 -10.04 30.61
C VAL A 525 -8.93 -9.47 31.89
N LEU A 526 -10.08 -8.76 31.83
CA LEU A 526 -10.75 -8.23 33.01
C LEU A 526 -11.13 -9.33 33.99
N LEU A 527 -11.70 -10.43 33.48
CA LEU A 527 -12.02 -11.60 34.31
C LEU A 527 -10.77 -12.19 34.97
N TYR A 528 -9.68 -12.36 34.16
CA TYR A 528 -8.44 -12.90 34.70
C TYR A 528 -7.88 -12.04 35.83
N MET A 529 -7.80 -10.71 35.66
CA MET A 529 -7.28 -9.80 36.67
C MET A 529 -8.15 -9.76 37.92
N GLY A 530 -9.47 -9.65 37.78
CA GLY A 530 -10.40 -9.65 38.89
C GLY A 530 -10.42 -10.98 39.64
N LEU A 531 -10.28 -12.12 38.95
CA LEU A 531 -10.22 -13.45 39.56
C LEU A 531 -8.89 -13.69 40.28
N TYR A 532 -7.74 -13.29 39.69
CA TYR A 532 -6.42 -13.61 40.24
C TYR A 532 -6.02 -12.64 41.36
N TYR A 533 -6.16 -11.29 41.14
CA TYR A 533 -5.71 -10.22 42.06
C TYR A 533 -6.81 -9.62 42.92
N LYS A 534 -8.04 -10.13 42.83
CA LYS A 534 -9.18 -9.70 43.65
C LYS A 534 -9.44 -8.20 43.56
N THR A 535 -9.40 -7.47 44.72
CA THR A 535 -9.71 -6.02 44.77
C THR A 535 -8.70 -5.18 43.98
N ALA A 536 -7.42 -5.53 44.01
CA ALA A 536 -6.40 -4.85 43.24
C ALA A 536 -6.59 -5.09 41.72
N GLY A 537 -7.06 -6.30 41.35
CA GLY A 537 -7.41 -6.59 39.94
C GLY A 537 -8.48 -5.68 39.41
N TRP A 538 -9.60 -5.49 40.09
CA TRP A 538 -10.66 -4.56 39.67
C TRP A 538 -10.19 -3.11 39.53
N LEU A 539 -9.23 -2.66 40.34
CA LEU A 539 -8.64 -1.33 40.17
C LEU A 539 -7.72 -1.26 38.95
N SER A 540 -7.01 -2.35 38.63
CA SER A 540 -6.26 -2.48 37.40
C SER A 540 -7.18 -2.46 36.16
N ASP A 541 -8.36 -3.07 36.27
CA ASP A 541 -9.35 -3.09 35.20
C ASP A 541 -9.88 -1.69 34.86
N ILE A 542 -10.11 -0.87 35.88
CA ILE A 542 -10.45 0.55 35.70
C ILE A 542 -9.30 1.29 35.00
N ALA A 543 -8.05 1.05 35.41
CA ALA A 543 -6.89 1.67 34.77
C ALA A 543 -6.72 1.20 33.32
N LEU A 544 -7.05 -0.07 32.99
CA LEU A 544 -7.04 -0.62 31.65
C LEU A 544 -8.13 0.04 30.76
N LEU A 545 -9.33 0.26 31.30
CA LEU A 545 -10.40 1.03 30.62
C LEU A 545 -9.92 2.45 30.30
N CYS A 546 -9.30 3.13 31.28
CA CYS A 546 -8.70 4.44 31.06
C CYS A 546 -7.60 4.39 29.97
N ASN A 547 -6.79 3.32 29.95
CA ASN A 547 -5.75 3.16 28.95
C ASN A 547 -6.31 3.05 27.52
N VAL A 548 -7.32 2.20 27.32
CA VAL A 548 -7.98 2.05 26.00
C VAL A 548 -8.59 3.38 25.56
N PHE A 549 -9.26 4.07 26.47
CA PHE A 549 -9.84 5.39 26.21
C PHE A 549 -8.79 6.43 25.81
N LEU A 550 -7.69 6.52 26.55
CA LEU A 550 -6.59 7.44 26.24
C LEU A 550 -5.89 7.07 24.93
N LEU A 551 -5.65 5.78 24.70
CA LEU A 551 -5.04 5.29 23.46
C LEU A 551 -5.87 5.69 22.24
N LEU A 552 -7.17 5.45 22.23
CA LEU A 552 -8.05 5.84 21.12
C LEU A 552 -8.08 7.37 20.95
N GLY A 553 -8.18 8.14 22.04
CA GLY A 553 -8.17 9.59 21.97
C GLY A 553 -6.87 10.17 21.43
N VAL A 554 -5.73 9.60 21.83
CA VAL A 554 -4.40 10.01 21.34
C VAL A 554 -4.21 9.63 19.87
N LEU A 555 -4.62 8.42 19.46
CA LEU A 555 -4.55 7.99 18.06
C LEU A 555 -5.32 8.96 17.14
N VAL A 556 -6.54 9.32 17.53
CA VAL A 556 -7.35 10.26 16.74
C VAL A 556 -6.71 11.66 16.73
N SER A 557 -6.14 12.11 17.85
CA SER A 557 -5.49 13.43 17.95
C SER A 557 -4.26 13.55 17.03
N PHE A 558 -3.55 12.45 16.79
CA PHE A 558 -2.41 12.41 15.87
C PHE A 558 -2.81 12.11 14.41
N GLY A 559 -4.11 11.93 14.13
CA GLY A 559 -4.58 11.56 12.79
C GLY A 559 -4.07 10.19 12.34
N ALA A 560 -3.73 9.30 13.29
CA ALA A 560 -3.18 7.98 12.96
C ALA A 560 -4.23 7.09 12.31
N VAL A 561 -3.81 6.35 11.28
CA VAL A 561 -4.68 5.43 10.56
C VAL A 561 -4.81 4.12 11.32
N LEU A 562 -6.04 3.73 11.64
CA LEU A 562 -6.35 2.45 12.28
C LEU A 562 -6.47 1.36 11.21
N THR A 563 -5.49 0.46 11.16
CA THR A 563 -5.43 -0.69 10.26
C THR A 563 -5.84 -1.98 10.98
N LEU A 564 -6.06 -3.08 10.25
CA LEU A 564 -6.38 -4.37 10.86
C LEU A 564 -5.24 -4.89 11.75
N PRO A 565 -3.95 -4.86 11.33
CA PRO A 565 -2.84 -5.09 12.25
C PRO A 565 -2.80 -4.08 13.40
N GLY A 566 -3.22 -2.83 13.17
CA GLY A 566 -3.34 -1.81 14.22
C GLY A 566 -4.34 -2.21 15.32
N ILE A 567 -5.49 -2.78 14.97
CA ILE A 567 -6.45 -3.35 15.95
C ILE A 567 -5.78 -4.46 16.75
N ALA A 568 -5.07 -5.38 16.08
CA ALA A 568 -4.30 -6.42 16.76
C ALA A 568 -3.22 -5.83 17.69
N GLY A 569 -2.59 -4.72 17.30
CA GLY A 569 -1.69 -3.93 18.13
C GLY A 569 -2.35 -3.37 19.38
N ILE A 570 -3.56 -2.83 19.27
CA ILE A 570 -4.36 -2.36 20.43
C ILE A 570 -4.63 -3.53 21.39
N VAL A 571 -5.06 -4.69 20.89
CA VAL A 571 -5.33 -5.86 21.75
C VAL A 571 -4.06 -6.39 22.39
N LEU A 572 -2.96 -6.44 21.66
CA LEU A 572 -1.64 -6.82 22.20
C LEU A 572 -1.20 -5.85 23.30
N THR A 573 -1.33 -4.53 23.06
CA THR A 573 -0.97 -3.52 24.08
C THR A 573 -1.87 -3.59 25.31
N MET A 574 -3.14 -4.02 25.21
CA MET A 574 -3.97 -4.30 26.37
C MET A 574 -3.41 -5.47 27.21
N GLY A 575 -2.96 -6.55 26.55
CA GLY A 575 -2.29 -7.65 27.23
C GLY A 575 -1.02 -7.19 27.97
N MET A 576 -0.21 -6.35 27.30
CA MET A 576 1.02 -5.79 27.86
C MET A 576 0.75 -4.70 28.91
N ALA A 577 -0.35 -3.94 28.83
CA ALA A 577 -0.70 -2.92 29.81
C ALA A 577 -0.97 -3.51 31.20
N VAL A 578 -1.45 -4.74 31.24
CA VAL A 578 -1.67 -5.48 32.49
C VAL A 578 -0.33 -5.93 33.10
N ASP A 579 0.70 -6.20 32.28
CA ASP A 579 2.03 -6.67 32.74
C ASP A 579 2.65 -5.71 33.76
N ALA A 580 2.64 -4.42 33.51
CA ALA A 580 3.16 -3.42 34.44
C ALA A 580 2.44 -3.49 35.81
N ASN A 581 1.12 -3.72 35.82
CA ASN A 581 0.35 -3.88 37.04
C ASN A 581 0.67 -5.21 37.74
N VAL A 582 0.88 -6.29 37.00
CA VAL A 582 1.32 -7.59 37.52
C VAL A 582 2.68 -7.46 38.21
N ILE A 583 3.65 -6.76 37.58
CA ILE A 583 4.97 -6.48 38.19
C ILE A 583 4.81 -5.77 39.55
N ILE A 584 4.00 -4.72 39.56
CA ILE A 584 3.77 -3.93 40.77
C ILE A 584 3.10 -4.81 41.87
N TYR A 585 2.07 -5.57 41.51
CA TYR A 585 1.31 -6.38 42.48
C TYR A 585 2.13 -7.55 43.03
N GLU A 586 2.88 -8.27 42.21
CA GLU A 586 3.78 -9.31 42.68
C GLU A 586 4.85 -8.76 43.61
N ARG A 587 5.37 -7.54 43.31
CA ARG A 587 6.33 -6.88 44.19
C ARG A 587 5.70 -6.43 45.53
N ILE A 588 4.47 -5.92 45.52
CA ILE A 588 3.73 -5.59 46.76
C ILE A 588 3.47 -6.86 47.57
N LYS A 589 3.09 -7.99 46.94
CA LYS A 589 2.91 -9.29 47.63
C LYS A 589 4.20 -9.76 48.29
N GLU A 590 5.34 -9.57 47.63
CA GLU A 590 6.67 -9.92 48.19
C GLU A 590 6.98 -9.08 49.41
N GLU A 591 6.77 -7.76 49.36
CA GLU A 591 7.02 -6.86 50.49
C GLU A 591 6.08 -7.11 51.67
N LEU A 592 4.81 -7.52 51.38
CA LEU A 592 3.85 -7.97 52.38
C LEU A 592 4.25 -9.29 53.05
N ARG A 593 4.77 -10.29 52.28
CA ARG A 593 5.33 -11.54 52.82
C ARG A 593 6.54 -11.27 53.66
N GLY A 594 7.32 -10.22 53.34
CA GLY A 594 8.45 -9.73 54.16
C GLY A 594 8.04 -9.07 55.47
N GLY A 595 6.73 -9.02 55.81
CA GLY A 595 6.23 -8.48 57.09
C GLY A 595 6.06 -6.96 57.11
N LYS A 596 6.11 -6.25 55.98
CA LYS A 596 5.89 -4.80 55.94
C LYS A 596 4.40 -4.47 56.03
N GLY A 597 4.07 -3.37 56.67
CA GLY A 597 2.74 -2.81 56.73
C GLY A 597 2.24 -2.41 55.33
N LEU A 598 0.92 -2.53 55.06
CA LEU A 598 0.30 -2.31 53.74
C LEU A 598 0.72 -1.04 53.02
N SER A 599 0.72 0.12 53.72
CA SER A 599 1.06 1.40 53.10
C SER A 599 2.52 1.47 52.67
N LEU A 600 3.44 0.89 53.44
CA LEU A 600 4.87 0.84 53.16
C LEU A 600 5.14 -0.18 52.02
N ALA A 601 4.47 -1.34 52.07
CA ALA A 601 4.58 -2.35 51.03
C ALA A 601 4.12 -1.81 49.64
N ILE A 602 3.03 -1.02 49.59
CA ILE A 602 2.59 -0.37 48.37
C ILE A 602 3.65 0.64 47.90
N LYS A 603 4.13 1.52 48.76
CA LYS A 603 5.13 2.53 48.39
C LYS A 603 6.41 1.88 47.85
N ASP A 604 6.92 0.85 48.52
CA ASP A 604 8.15 0.16 48.16
C ASP A 604 7.95 -0.68 46.90
N GLY A 605 6.78 -1.32 46.74
CA GLY A 605 6.39 -2.11 45.54
C GLY A 605 6.41 -1.25 44.28
N PHE A 606 5.79 -0.09 44.30
CA PHE A 606 5.86 0.85 43.17
C PHE A 606 7.27 1.33 42.89
N SER A 607 8.02 1.73 43.93
CA SER A 607 9.39 2.27 43.80
C SER A 607 10.35 1.25 43.20
N LYS A 608 10.29 -0.01 43.64
CA LYS A 608 11.18 -1.08 43.17
C LYS A 608 10.75 -1.64 41.81
N ALA A 609 9.47 -1.61 41.47
CA ALA A 609 8.96 -2.03 40.16
C ALA A 609 9.27 -1.02 39.04
N TYR A 610 9.43 0.26 39.38
CA TYR A 610 9.56 1.37 38.41
C TYR A 610 10.66 1.16 37.38
N SER A 611 11.86 0.80 37.79
CA SER A 611 13.00 0.59 36.89
C SER A 611 12.71 -0.53 35.89
N ALA A 612 12.21 -1.67 36.35
CA ALA A 612 11.95 -2.82 35.50
C ALA A 612 10.83 -2.54 34.46
N ILE A 613 9.80 -1.77 34.86
CA ILE A 613 8.70 -1.36 33.98
C ILE A 613 9.19 -0.43 32.86
N ILE A 614 10.00 0.57 33.20
CA ILE A 614 10.55 1.50 32.20
C ILE A 614 11.50 0.75 31.24
N ASP A 615 12.42 -0.04 31.77
CA ASP A 615 13.41 -0.75 30.96
C ASP A 615 12.76 -1.74 29.98
N GLY A 616 11.76 -2.50 30.42
CA GLY A 616 11.04 -3.44 29.58
C GLY A 616 10.23 -2.76 28.47
N ASN A 617 9.52 -1.69 28.82
CA ASN A 617 8.72 -0.96 27.82
C ASN A 617 9.60 -0.16 26.84
N LEU A 618 10.76 0.36 27.28
CA LEU A 618 11.69 1.08 26.41
C LEU A 618 12.26 0.17 25.32
N THR A 619 12.55 -1.10 25.61
CA THR A 619 13.00 -2.07 24.62
C THR A 619 11.93 -2.34 23.56
N THR A 620 10.67 -2.43 23.95
CA THR A 620 9.55 -2.61 23.02
C THR A 620 9.30 -1.33 22.19
N ILE A 621 9.49 -0.14 22.76
CA ILE A 621 9.45 1.12 22.00
C ILE A 621 10.55 1.17 20.95
N ILE A 622 11.79 0.72 21.27
CA ILE A 622 12.89 0.66 20.30
C ILE A 622 12.49 -0.21 19.09
N THR A 623 11.95 -1.39 19.33
CA THR A 623 11.47 -2.26 18.23
C THR A 623 10.29 -1.64 17.48
N GLY A 624 9.38 -0.96 18.18
CA GLY A 624 8.29 -0.20 17.58
C GLY A 624 8.78 0.92 16.66
N ILE A 625 9.84 1.65 17.06
CA ILE A 625 10.45 2.69 16.22
C ILE A 625 11.10 2.08 14.97
N VAL A 626 11.84 0.97 15.12
CA VAL A 626 12.40 0.27 13.96
C VAL A 626 11.29 -0.17 13.01
N LEU A 627 10.21 -0.73 13.56
CA LEU A 627 9.06 -1.15 12.77
C LEU A 627 8.35 0.04 12.08
N PHE A 628 8.30 1.19 12.70
CA PHE A 628 7.75 2.41 12.11
C PHE A 628 8.60 2.93 10.95
N ILE A 629 9.95 2.84 11.06
CA ILE A 629 10.88 3.31 10.03
C ILE A 629 10.90 2.37 8.81
N PHE A 630 10.89 1.05 9.03
CA PHE A 630 11.01 0.04 7.97
C PHE A 630 9.67 -0.51 7.49
N GLY A 631 8.58 -0.29 8.23
CA GLY A 631 7.23 -0.74 7.88
C GLY A 631 6.53 0.26 6.95
N ASN A 632 5.67 -0.26 6.09
CA ASN A 632 4.82 0.54 5.20
C ASN A 632 3.33 0.28 5.49
N GLY A 633 2.47 1.24 5.18
CA GLY A 633 1.00 1.09 5.23
C GLY A 633 0.48 0.43 6.52
N PRO A 634 -0.14 -0.76 6.42
CA PRO A 634 -0.76 -1.44 7.58
C PRO A 634 0.23 -1.75 8.72
N VAL A 635 1.50 -2.04 8.40
CA VAL A 635 2.55 -2.34 9.40
C VAL A 635 2.98 -1.09 10.14
N GLN A 636 3.06 0.07 9.46
CA GLN A 636 3.33 1.35 10.10
C GLN A 636 2.18 1.76 11.04
N GLY A 637 0.93 1.49 10.64
CA GLY A 637 -0.24 1.66 11.50
C GLY A 637 -0.17 0.81 12.78
N PHE A 638 0.26 -0.46 12.66
CA PHE A 638 0.52 -1.33 13.81
C PHE A 638 1.62 -0.76 14.73
N ALA A 639 2.76 -0.32 14.16
CA ALA A 639 3.85 0.26 14.93
C ALA A 639 3.41 1.51 15.70
N THR A 640 2.63 2.37 15.07
CA THR A 640 2.07 3.58 15.68
C THR A 640 1.15 3.24 16.86
N THR A 641 0.23 2.29 16.68
CA THR A 641 -0.66 1.85 17.76
C THR A 641 0.10 1.19 18.90
N LEU A 642 1.15 0.42 18.61
CA LEU A 642 2.02 -0.21 19.60
C LEU A 642 2.77 0.85 20.43
N ILE A 643 3.43 1.82 19.80
CA ILE A 643 4.20 2.87 20.51
C ILE A 643 3.28 3.71 21.39
N ILE A 644 2.16 4.21 20.84
CA ILE A 644 1.20 5.03 21.59
C ILE A 644 0.58 4.20 22.73
N GLY A 645 0.23 2.93 22.46
CA GLY A 645 -0.32 2.01 23.46
C GLY A 645 0.61 1.76 24.64
N ILE A 646 1.91 1.60 24.38
CA ILE A 646 2.92 1.45 25.44
C ILE A 646 3.03 2.74 26.25
N LEU A 647 3.08 3.91 25.62
CA LEU A 647 3.18 5.20 26.33
C LEU A 647 1.96 5.46 27.20
N THR A 648 0.74 5.22 26.69
CA THR A 648 -0.49 5.37 27.47
C THR A 648 -0.61 4.34 28.58
N SER A 649 -0.15 3.09 28.35
CA SER A 649 -0.13 2.03 29.36
C SER A 649 0.83 2.35 30.51
N LEU A 650 2.03 2.88 30.21
CA LEU A 650 2.96 3.36 31.23
C LEU A 650 2.32 4.47 32.09
N PHE A 651 1.65 5.42 31.46
CA PHE A 651 0.96 6.47 32.18
C PHE A 651 -0.13 5.91 33.09
N CYS A 652 -0.97 5.00 32.59
CA CYS A 652 -2.07 4.43 33.35
C CYS A 652 -1.58 3.51 34.47
N SER A 653 -0.61 2.65 34.24
CA SER A 653 -0.12 1.69 35.22
C SER A 653 0.68 2.38 36.35
N ILE A 654 1.51 3.37 36.03
CA ILE A 654 2.34 4.05 37.03
C ILE A 654 1.54 5.10 37.81
N PHE A 655 0.69 5.89 37.11
CA PHE A 655 0.03 7.04 37.75
C PHE A 655 -1.43 6.76 38.11
N ILE A 656 -2.26 6.27 37.18
CA ILE A 656 -3.69 6.08 37.42
C ILE A 656 -3.91 4.93 38.43
N THR A 657 -3.26 3.76 38.20
CA THR A 657 -3.38 2.61 39.13
C THR A 657 -2.93 3.01 40.53
N ARG A 658 -1.86 3.76 40.65
CA ARG A 658 -1.37 4.25 41.96
C ARG A 658 -2.38 5.17 42.63
N LEU A 659 -2.97 6.13 41.91
CA LEU A 659 -3.99 7.02 42.42
C LEU A 659 -5.23 6.27 42.91
N LEU A 660 -5.65 5.23 42.17
CA LEU A 660 -6.79 4.39 42.51
C LEU A 660 -6.51 3.56 43.77
N ILE A 661 -5.36 2.90 43.86
CA ILE A 661 -4.95 2.09 45.02
C ILE A 661 -4.82 2.94 46.27
N GLU A 662 -4.07 4.08 46.21
CA GLU A 662 -3.92 4.99 47.33
C GLU A 662 -5.28 5.61 47.77
N GLY A 663 -6.19 5.88 46.79
CA GLY A 663 -7.55 6.36 47.09
C GLY A 663 -8.36 5.34 47.89
N VAL A 664 -8.33 4.08 47.48
CA VAL A 664 -9.04 2.97 48.14
C VAL A 664 -8.47 2.71 49.55
N VAL A 665 -7.13 2.68 49.67
CA VAL A 665 -6.46 2.44 50.94
C VAL A 665 -6.74 3.60 51.94
N ASN A 666 -6.70 4.85 51.46
CA ASN A 666 -7.04 6.02 52.33
C ASN A 666 -8.50 6.03 52.78
N LYS A 667 -9.45 5.54 51.96
CA LYS A 667 -10.88 5.54 52.29
C LYS A 667 -11.32 4.33 53.12
N TRP A 668 -10.81 3.12 52.79
CA TRP A 668 -11.26 1.86 53.37
C TRP A 668 -10.22 1.15 54.23
N GLY A 669 -8.96 1.56 54.23
CA GLY A 669 -7.87 1.03 55.04
C GLY A 669 -7.44 -0.42 54.63
N LYS A 670 -8.09 -1.04 53.69
CA LYS A 670 -7.90 -2.43 53.31
C LYS A 670 -7.92 -2.59 51.80
N ILE A 671 -6.99 -3.33 51.25
CA ILE A 671 -6.96 -3.82 49.85
C ILE A 671 -6.35 -5.22 49.80
N SER A 672 -6.82 -6.09 48.92
CA SER A 672 -6.33 -7.45 48.74
C SER A 672 -5.70 -7.58 47.36
N PHE A 673 -4.47 -8.14 47.32
CA PHE A 673 -3.70 -8.39 46.08
C PHE A 673 -3.70 -9.86 45.65
N SER A 674 -4.44 -10.73 46.34
CA SER A 674 -4.54 -12.14 46.03
C SER A 674 -5.82 -12.76 46.57
N ARG A 675 -6.22 -13.91 46.05
CA ARG A 675 -7.20 -14.84 46.63
C ARG A 675 -6.44 -15.96 47.35
N LYS A 676 -7.11 -16.73 48.20
CA LYS A 676 -6.48 -17.87 48.93
C LYS A 676 -5.79 -18.84 47.97
N TRP A 677 -6.36 -19.12 46.80
CA TRP A 677 -5.77 -20.02 45.80
C TRP A 677 -4.62 -19.43 45.00
N SER A 678 -4.65 -18.10 44.73
CA SER A 678 -3.62 -17.38 43.96
C SER A 678 -2.47 -16.86 44.83
N GLU A 679 -2.59 -16.92 46.14
CA GLU A 679 -1.59 -16.36 47.07
C GLU A 679 -0.25 -17.09 47.02
N ASN A 680 -0.32 -18.45 46.94
CA ASN A 680 0.84 -19.30 46.95
C ASN A 680 1.04 -20.08 45.65
N LEU A 681 0.33 -19.70 44.60
CA LEU A 681 0.52 -20.34 43.30
C LEU A 681 1.97 -20.12 42.84
N MET A 682 2.74 -21.19 42.75
CA MET A 682 4.19 -21.20 42.45
C MET A 682 5.09 -20.40 43.41
N GLY A 683 4.59 -19.89 44.53
CA GLY A 683 5.42 -19.20 45.54
C GLY A 683 6.51 -20.06 46.18
N ASN A 684 6.32 -21.37 46.20
CA ASN A 684 7.25 -22.38 46.75
C ASN A 684 7.88 -23.24 45.64
N ALA A 685 7.96 -22.74 44.41
CA ALA A 685 8.61 -23.47 43.34
C ALA A 685 10.13 -23.53 43.59
N HIS A 686 10.71 -24.71 43.51
CA HIS A 686 12.14 -24.97 43.63
C HIS A 686 12.65 -25.76 42.43
N PHE A 687 12.55 -25.18 41.24
CA PHE A 687 13.07 -25.80 40.02
C PHE A 687 14.58 -25.53 39.86
N ASP A 688 15.35 -26.59 39.57
CA ASP A 688 16.77 -26.43 39.23
C ASP A 688 16.92 -26.22 37.71
N PHE A 689 16.78 -24.98 37.27
CA PHE A 689 16.91 -24.58 35.85
C PHE A 689 18.35 -24.77 35.34
N LEU A 690 19.33 -24.41 36.14
CA LEU A 690 20.75 -24.47 35.76
C LEU A 690 21.28 -25.90 35.75
N GLY A 691 20.79 -26.78 36.63
CA GLY A 691 21.16 -28.21 36.63
C GLY A 691 20.73 -28.94 35.35
N LYS A 692 19.63 -28.49 34.74
CA LYS A 692 19.12 -29.04 33.48
C LYS A 692 19.60 -28.30 32.23
N SER A 693 20.54 -27.33 32.36
CA SER A 693 21.02 -26.51 31.23
C SER A 693 21.60 -27.30 30.06
N LYS A 694 22.26 -28.46 30.32
CA LYS A 694 22.75 -29.35 29.26
C LYS A 694 21.60 -29.90 28.40
N ILE A 695 20.49 -30.31 29.05
CA ILE A 695 19.28 -30.76 28.33
C ILE A 695 18.69 -29.61 27.53
N SER A 696 18.62 -28.41 28.11
CA SER A 696 18.15 -27.23 27.45
C SER A 696 18.96 -26.90 26.17
N TYR A 697 20.29 -26.97 26.24
CA TYR A 697 21.14 -26.75 25.04
C TYR A 697 20.93 -27.81 23.97
N ILE A 698 20.74 -29.09 24.35
CA ILE A 698 20.44 -30.17 23.40
C ILE A 698 19.08 -29.89 22.73
N VAL A 699 18.04 -29.57 23.49
CA VAL A 699 16.71 -29.25 22.94
C VAL A 699 16.80 -28.05 22.02
N MET A 700 17.49 -26.99 22.41
CA MET A 700 17.72 -25.79 21.58
C MET A 700 18.37 -26.14 20.24
N ILE A 701 19.45 -26.93 20.27
CA ILE A 701 20.19 -27.36 19.05
C ILE A 701 19.29 -28.22 18.16
N VAL A 702 18.52 -29.15 18.74
CA VAL A 702 17.60 -30.01 17.99
C VAL A 702 16.51 -29.16 17.33
N VAL A 703 15.88 -28.25 18.07
CA VAL A 703 14.84 -27.37 17.51
C VAL A 703 15.40 -26.49 16.38
N LEU A 704 16.59 -25.92 16.56
CA LEU A 704 17.25 -25.16 15.50
C LEU A 704 17.59 -26.03 14.29
N ALA A 705 18.12 -27.25 14.52
CA ALA A 705 18.44 -28.19 13.43
C ALA A 705 17.19 -28.56 12.64
N VAL A 706 16.08 -28.86 13.32
CA VAL A 706 14.77 -29.14 12.67
C VAL A 706 14.28 -27.93 11.89
N SER A 707 14.40 -26.72 12.44
CA SER A 707 14.02 -25.48 11.77
C SER A 707 14.87 -25.24 10.51
N CYS A 708 16.19 -25.42 10.60
CA CYS A 708 17.11 -25.28 9.46
C CYS A 708 16.87 -26.33 8.37
N VAL A 709 16.64 -27.59 8.77
CA VAL A 709 16.32 -28.66 7.81
C VAL A 709 14.99 -28.38 7.12
N SER A 710 13.96 -27.97 7.87
CA SER A 710 12.65 -27.60 7.30
C SER A 710 12.82 -26.47 6.29
N PHE A 711 13.55 -25.41 6.65
CA PHE A 711 13.83 -24.30 5.76
C PHE A 711 14.56 -24.74 4.47
N ALA A 712 15.55 -25.62 4.58
CA ALA A 712 16.33 -26.11 3.43
C ALA A 712 15.52 -27.03 2.50
N VAL A 713 14.62 -27.86 3.05
CA VAL A 713 13.85 -28.87 2.30
C VAL A 713 12.53 -28.32 1.77
N ARG A 714 11.78 -27.56 2.60
CA ARG A 714 10.45 -27.08 2.28
C ARG A 714 10.43 -25.58 1.87
N GLY A 715 11.48 -24.83 2.21
CA GLY A 715 11.51 -23.39 2.01
C GLY A 715 10.53 -22.63 2.94
N LEU A 716 10.19 -21.40 2.54
CA LEU A 716 9.18 -20.55 3.17
C LEU A 716 8.08 -20.26 2.16
N ASN A 717 6.85 -20.16 2.65
CA ASN A 717 5.72 -19.65 1.90
C ASN A 717 5.80 -18.11 1.87
N MET A 718 6.55 -17.58 0.90
CA MET A 718 6.77 -16.15 0.76
C MET A 718 5.55 -15.48 0.16
N GLY A 719 5.11 -14.34 0.73
CA GLY A 719 4.04 -13.53 0.17
C GLY A 719 4.45 -12.80 -1.12
N ALA A 720 3.45 -12.37 -1.89
CA ALA A 720 3.67 -11.56 -3.09
C ALA A 720 4.49 -10.29 -2.82
N GLU A 721 4.45 -9.76 -1.60
CA GLU A 721 5.25 -8.61 -1.14
C GLU A 721 6.76 -8.85 -1.23
N PHE A 722 7.21 -10.11 -1.13
CA PHE A 722 8.63 -10.49 -1.17
C PHE A 722 9.04 -11.19 -2.47
N THR A 723 8.08 -11.83 -3.17
CA THR A 723 8.34 -12.52 -4.44
C THR A 723 8.09 -11.64 -5.65
N GLY A 724 7.33 -10.57 -5.47
CA GLY A 724 6.69 -9.85 -6.56
C GLY A 724 5.57 -10.69 -7.17
N GLY A 725 4.71 -10.07 -7.94
CA GLY A 725 3.62 -10.76 -8.63
C GLY A 725 2.29 -10.03 -8.53
N ARG A 726 1.26 -10.68 -9.05
CA ARG A 726 -0.13 -10.28 -8.96
C ARG A 726 -0.86 -11.27 -8.05
N ALA A 727 -1.53 -10.77 -7.01
CA ALA A 727 -2.30 -11.57 -6.08
C ALA A 727 -3.77 -11.15 -6.10
N TYR A 728 -4.64 -12.10 -6.28
CA TYR A 728 -6.09 -11.90 -6.33
C TYR A 728 -6.77 -12.70 -5.25
N VAL A 729 -7.76 -12.13 -4.59
CA VAL A 729 -8.72 -12.89 -3.76
C VAL A 729 -10.04 -12.92 -4.51
N ILE A 730 -10.49 -14.11 -4.88
CA ILE A 730 -11.71 -14.33 -5.67
C ILE A 730 -12.73 -15.08 -4.82
N ARG A 731 -13.97 -14.59 -4.79
CA ARG A 731 -15.11 -15.23 -4.13
C ARG A 731 -16.01 -15.90 -5.15
N PHE A 732 -16.33 -17.15 -4.90
CA PHE A 732 -17.29 -17.94 -5.64
C PHE A 732 -18.65 -17.95 -4.94
N ASP A 733 -19.71 -18.31 -5.65
CA ASP A 733 -21.07 -18.46 -5.10
C ASP A 733 -21.25 -19.77 -4.32
N ARG A 734 -20.31 -20.71 -4.46
CA ARG A 734 -20.29 -22.04 -3.80
C ARG A 734 -18.89 -22.39 -3.33
N PRO A 735 -18.75 -23.33 -2.39
CA PRO A 735 -17.45 -23.90 -2.03
C PRO A 735 -16.76 -24.50 -3.25
N VAL A 736 -15.47 -24.18 -3.45
CA VAL A 736 -14.65 -24.67 -4.56
C VAL A 736 -13.35 -25.22 -4.00
N GLN A 737 -12.77 -26.26 -4.64
CA GLN A 737 -11.48 -26.81 -4.20
C GLN A 737 -10.32 -26.08 -4.90
N ALA A 738 -9.25 -25.76 -4.15
CA ALA A 738 -8.08 -25.07 -4.69
C ALA A 738 -7.44 -25.82 -5.86
N GLU A 739 -7.50 -27.16 -5.87
CA GLU A 739 -6.97 -27.99 -6.94
C GLU A 739 -7.80 -27.86 -8.23
N GLU A 740 -9.13 -27.76 -8.12
CA GLU A 740 -10.01 -27.52 -9.26
C GLU A 740 -9.74 -26.17 -9.91
N VAL A 741 -9.59 -25.13 -9.09
CA VAL A 741 -9.22 -23.78 -9.56
C VAL A 741 -7.85 -23.81 -10.24
N ARG A 742 -6.86 -24.52 -9.65
CA ARG A 742 -5.52 -24.63 -10.22
C ARG A 742 -5.51 -25.32 -11.59
N MET A 743 -6.25 -26.42 -11.73
CA MET A 743 -6.34 -27.13 -13.01
C MET A 743 -6.95 -26.26 -14.10
N LYS A 744 -8.01 -25.52 -13.80
CA LYS A 744 -8.65 -24.61 -14.76
C LYS A 744 -7.73 -23.46 -15.18
N LEU A 745 -7.00 -22.88 -14.24
CA LEU A 745 -6.00 -21.85 -14.54
C LEU A 745 -4.89 -22.41 -15.43
N GLN A 746 -4.40 -23.63 -15.14
CA GLN A 746 -3.34 -24.26 -15.91
C GLN A 746 -3.78 -24.53 -17.35
N ASP A 747 -5.01 -24.99 -17.56
CA ASP A 747 -5.56 -25.23 -18.90
C ASP A 747 -5.59 -23.94 -19.73
N VAL A 748 -6.09 -22.84 -19.17
CA VAL A 748 -6.22 -21.58 -19.91
C VAL A 748 -4.85 -20.93 -20.13
N PHE A 749 -4.00 -20.86 -19.09
CA PHE A 749 -2.66 -20.28 -19.21
C PHE A 749 -1.76 -21.05 -20.19
N SER A 750 -1.96 -22.37 -20.35
CA SER A 750 -1.19 -23.16 -21.34
C SER A 750 -1.44 -22.76 -22.79
N GLY A 751 -2.54 -22.09 -23.07
CA GLY A 751 -2.90 -21.56 -24.40
C GLY A 751 -2.22 -20.24 -24.78
N TYR A 752 -1.53 -19.58 -23.82
CA TYR A 752 -0.81 -18.34 -24.09
C TYR A 752 0.71 -18.63 -24.17
N GLU A 753 1.36 -18.25 -25.27
CA GLU A 753 2.78 -18.56 -25.54
C GLU A 753 3.72 -18.06 -24.43
N ASP A 754 3.45 -16.87 -23.86
CA ASP A 754 4.25 -16.27 -22.80
C ASP A 754 3.91 -16.81 -21.39
N ALA A 755 2.80 -17.55 -21.24
CA ALA A 755 2.28 -18.02 -19.97
C ALA A 755 2.53 -19.50 -19.68
N ALA A 756 2.97 -20.29 -20.66
CA ALA A 756 3.13 -21.75 -20.54
C ALA A 756 4.06 -22.19 -19.40
N ASN A 757 5.00 -21.34 -18.98
CA ASN A 757 5.97 -21.59 -17.89
C ASN A 757 5.73 -20.75 -16.63
N VAL A 758 4.60 -20.03 -16.56
CA VAL A 758 4.32 -19.17 -15.40
C VAL A 758 3.82 -19.99 -14.23
N SER A 759 4.47 -19.83 -13.09
CA SER A 759 3.98 -20.42 -11.84
C SER A 759 2.81 -19.62 -11.28
N PHE A 760 1.78 -20.33 -10.83
CA PHE A 760 0.71 -19.74 -10.03
C PHE A 760 0.45 -20.59 -8.81
N GLU A 761 0.11 -19.92 -7.75
CA GLU A 761 -0.21 -20.51 -6.47
C GLU A 761 -1.68 -20.27 -6.17
N VAL A 762 -2.43 -21.34 -5.90
CA VAL A 762 -3.86 -21.28 -5.53
C VAL A 762 -4.02 -21.83 -4.13
N LYS A 763 -4.61 -21.04 -3.24
CA LYS A 763 -4.89 -21.41 -1.84
C LYS A 763 -6.28 -20.94 -1.43
N GLN A 764 -6.92 -21.73 -0.55
CA GLN A 764 -8.12 -21.26 0.13
C GLN A 764 -7.80 -20.05 1.00
N TYR A 765 -8.70 -19.07 1.00
CA TYR A 765 -8.55 -17.82 1.76
C TYR A 765 -9.82 -17.52 2.55
N GLY A 766 -9.80 -17.82 3.85
CA GLY A 766 -10.93 -17.63 4.74
C GLY A 766 -12.03 -18.66 4.52
N ASN A 767 -13.14 -18.25 3.93
CA ASN A 767 -14.29 -19.12 3.68
C ASN A 767 -14.00 -20.14 2.58
N GLU A 768 -14.72 -21.27 2.58
CA GLU A 768 -14.57 -22.36 1.60
C GLU A 768 -14.86 -21.93 0.15
N ASN A 769 -15.53 -20.79 -0.03
CA ASN A 769 -15.84 -20.21 -1.33
C ASN A 769 -14.89 -19.06 -1.73
N GLN A 770 -13.77 -18.88 -1.05
CA GLN A 770 -12.79 -17.85 -1.36
C GLN A 770 -11.42 -18.45 -1.66
N MET A 771 -10.84 -18.06 -2.80
CA MET A 771 -9.52 -18.52 -3.20
C MET A 771 -8.58 -17.34 -3.39
N ARG A 772 -7.34 -17.47 -2.89
CA ARG A 772 -6.24 -16.57 -3.20
C ARG A 772 -5.41 -17.18 -4.32
N ILE A 773 -5.23 -16.40 -5.38
CA ILE A 773 -4.45 -16.77 -6.56
C ILE A 773 -3.29 -15.81 -6.68
N VAL A 774 -2.07 -16.33 -6.73
CA VAL A 774 -0.85 -15.52 -6.95
C VAL A 774 -0.20 -15.98 -8.22
N THR A 775 0.14 -15.03 -9.12
CA THR A 775 0.82 -15.30 -10.39
C THR A 775 1.91 -14.27 -10.68
N GLN A 776 2.97 -14.71 -11.35
CA GLN A 776 4.04 -13.85 -11.84
C GLN A 776 3.88 -13.46 -13.32
N TYR A 777 2.73 -13.78 -13.94
CA TYR A 777 2.46 -13.42 -15.32
C TYR A 777 2.38 -11.91 -15.50
N LYS A 778 3.17 -11.35 -16.41
CA LYS A 778 3.25 -9.90 -16.70
C LYS A 778 3.31 -9.01 -15.45
N TYR A 779 4.01 -9.46 -14.39
CA TYR A 779 4.08 -8.69 -13.13
C TYR A 779 5.03 -7.48 -13.21
N ASP A 780 5.95 -7.49 -14.17
CA ASP A 780 6.86 -6.40 -14.52
C ASP A 780 6.22 -5.37 -15.46
N ASP A 781 5.15 -5.76 -16.18
CA ASP A 781 4.38 -4.86 -17.01
C ASP A 781 3.30 -4.14 -16.19
N THR A 782 3.42 -2.81 -16.12
CA THR A 782 2.54 -1.97 -15.30
C THR A 782 1.40 -1.34 -16.10
N SER A 783 1.25 -1.64 -17.39
CA SER A 783 0.19 -1.12 -18.25
C SER A 783 -1.21 -1.59 -17.80
N ASP A 784 -2.22 -0.79 -18.11
CA ASP A 784 -3.61 -1.15 -17.85
C ASP A 784 -4.07 -2.27 -18.79
N GLU A 785 -3.46 -2.35 -19.99
CA GLU A 785 -3.67 -3.42 -20.96
C GLU A 785 -3.25 -4.77 -20.37
N ALA A 786 -2.04 -4.87 -19.80
CA ALA A 786 -1.56 -6.08 -19.16
C ALA A 786 -2.42 -6.49 -17.95
N THR A 787 -2.96 -5.51 -17.22
CA THR A 787 -3.86 -5.79 -16.10
C THR A 787 -5.21 -6.32 -16.60
N SER A 788 -5.78 -5.70 -17.63
CA SER A 788 -7.05 -6.15 -18.22
C SER A 788 -6.92 -7.54 -18.89
N GLU A 789 -5.77 -7.85 -19.46
CA GLU A 789 -5.48 -9.16 -20.04
C GLU A 789 -5.42 -10.24 -18.95
N VAL A 790 -4.72 -9.99 -17.85
CA VAL A 790 -4.67 -10.95 -16.73
C VAL A 790 -6.05 -11.18 -16.12
N ASP A 791 -6.82 -10.12 -15.90
CA ASP A 791 -8.19 -10.21 -15.40
C ASP A 791 -9.08 -11.03 -16.36
N ARG A 792 -8.87 -10.88 -17.69
CA ARG A 792 -9.58 -11.64 -18.71
C ARG A 792 -9.23 -13.12 -18.67
N ILE A 793 -7.94 -13.45 -18.56
CA ILE A 793 -7.48 -14.84 -18.44
C ILE A 793 -8.06 -15.49 -17.18
N LEU A 794 -8.06 -14.77 -16.05
CA LEU A 794 -8.67 -15.26 -14.81
C LEU A 794 -10.17 -15.50 -14.97
N TYR A 795 -10.87 -14.57 -15.63
CA TYR A 795 -12.30 -14.74 -15.93
C TYR A 795 -12.56 -15.95 -16.81
N ASP A 796 -11.82 -16.08 -17.91
CA ASP A 796 -11.99 -17.17 -18.89
C ASP A 796 -11.72 -18.54 -18.24
N ALA A 797 -10.79 -18.62 -17.29
CA ALA A 797 -10.52 -19.83 -16.53
C ALA A 797 -11.60 -20.16 -15.48
N LEU A 798 -12.18 -19.14 -14.83
CA LEU A 798 -12.93 -19.32 -13.60
C LEU A 798 -14.45 -19.11 -13.72
N HIS A 799 -14.93 -18.43 -14.78
CA HIS A 799 -16.37 -18.15 -14.93
C HIS A 799 -17.25 -19.41 -14.93
N GLY A 800 -16.73 -20.54 -15.44
CA GLY A 800 -17.41 -21.84 -15.43
C GLY A 800 -17.55 -22.50 -14.05
N LEU A 801 -16.86 -22.00 -13.02
CA LEU A 801 -16.96 -22.50 -11.65
C LEU A 801 -18.12 -21.89 -10.87
N TYR A 802 -18.74 -20.83 -11.39
CA TYR A 802 -19.94 -20.22 -10.79
C TYR A 802 -21.20 -21.01 -11.14
N GLY A 803 -22.14 -21.07 -10.24
CA GLY A 803 -23.45 -21.73 -10.44
C GLY A 803 -24.42 -20.91 -11.34
N TYR A 804 -24.03 -19.70 -11.72
CA TYR A 804 -24.77 -18.81 -12.62
C TYR A 804 -23.80 -18.07 -13.56
N PRO A 805 -24.25 -17.61 -14.73
CA PRO A 805 -23.38 -16.87 -15.63
C PRO A 805 -23.01 -15.51 -15.01
N ILE A 806 -21.72 -15.33 -14.72
CA ILE A 806 -21.15 -14.06 -14.26
C ILE A 806 -20.60 -13.32 -15.49
N THR A 807 -20.85 -12.02 -15.61
CA THR A 807 -20.25 -11.20 -16.67
C THR A 807 -18.84 -10.78 -16.30
N PHE A 808 -17.98 -10.50 -17.30
CA PHE A 808 -16.61 -10.04 -17.05
C PHE A 808 -16.56 -8.76 -16.19
N GLU A 809 -17.47 -7.81 -16.44
CA GLU A 809 -17.57 -6.59 -15.64
C GLU A 809 -17.91 -6.87 -14.19
N ASN A 810 -18.86 -7.76 -13.92
CA ASN A 810 -19.22 -8.16 -12.55
C ASN A 810 -18.11 -8.96 -11.88
N PHE A 811 -17.38 -9.80 -12.61
CA PHE A 811 -16.25 -10.55 -12.09
C PHE A 811 -15.08 -9.62 -11.66
N ARG A 812 -14.78 -8.62 -12.48
CA ARG A 812 -13.71 -7.64 -12.23
C ARG A 812 -14.08 -6.58 -11.19
N ASN A 813 -15.35 -6.32 -11.00
CA ASN A 813 -15.82 -5.25 -10.13
C ASN A 813 -15.65 -5.60 -8.65
N THR A 814 -14.55 -5.16 -8.06
CA THR A 814 -14.23 -5.33 -6.62
C THR A 814 -15.24 -4.66 -5.67
N GLN A 815 -16.14 -3.83 -6.19
CA GLN A 815 -17.20 -3.15 -5.43
C GLN A 815 -18.50 -3.96 -5.35
N ASN A 816 -18.66 -4.99 -6.18
CA ASN A 816 -19.78 -5.90 -6.07
C ASN A 816 -19.63 -6.79 -4.85
N ASP A 817 -20.52 -6.63 -3.88
CA ASP A 817 -20.45 -7.29 -2.58
C ASP A 817 -20.65 -8.82 -2.60
N ILE A 818 -20.92 -9.42 -3.76
CA ILE A 818 -21.41 -10.79 -3.80
C ILE A 818 -20.34 -11.77 -4.27
N ASN A 819 -19.84 -11.68 -5.50
CA ASN A 819 -18.92 -12.67 -6.08
C ASN A 819 -17.99 -12.02 -7.13
N GLY A 820 -16.82 -12.61 -7.36
CA GLY A 820 -15.80 -12.09 -8.24
C GLY A 820 -14.51 -11.71 -7.51
N ILE A 821 -13.74 -10.79 -8.06
CA ILE A 821 -12.48 -10.30 -7.47
C ILE A 821 -12.80 -9.39 -6.27
N LEU A 822 -12.38 -9.80 -5.07
CA LEU A 822 -12.50 -9.02 -3.84
C LEU A 822 -11.29 -8.12 -3.62
N THR A 823 -10.09 -8.62 -3.91
CA THR A 823 -8.85 -7.85 -3.86
C THR A 823 -7.98 -8.16 -5.06
N ALA A 824 -7.27 -7.16 -5.52
CA ALA A 824 -6.23 -7.27 -6.52
C ALA A 824 -5.01 -6.50 -6.06
N ASP A 825 -3.91 -7.22 -5.87
CA ASP A 825 -2.62 -6.67 -5.45
C ASP A 825 -1.61 -6.89 -6.58
N LYS A 826 -0.90 -5.83 -6.94
CA LYS A 826 0.18 -5.89 -7.93
C LYS A 826 1.44 -5.32 -7.31
N ILE A 827 2.51 -6.10 -7.30
CA ILE A 827 3.78 -5.73 -6.68
C ILE A 827 4.90 -5.96 -7.68
N GLY A 828 5.55 -4.88 -8.06
CA GLY A 828 6.68 -4.93 -8.98
C GLY A 828 7.94 -5.54 -8.35
N PRO A 829 8.89 -6.04 -9.18
CA PRO A 829 10.08 -6.75 -8.70
C PRO A 829 11.02 -5.88 -7.87
N SER A 830 11.14 -4.59 -8.17
CA SER A 830 11.99 -3.65 -7.41
C SER A 830 11.50 -3.48 -5.98
N ILE A 831 10.17 -3.34 -5.80
CA ILE A 831 9.56 -3.21 -4.47
C ILE A 831 9.74 -4.48 -3.66
N ALA A 832 9.48 -5.65 -4.25
CA ALA A 832 9.63 -6.93 -3.57
C ALA A 832 11.07 -7.13 -3.04
N LYS A 833 12.08 -6.73 -3.81
CA LYS A 833 13.48 -6.77 -3.40
C LYS A 833 13.78 -5.80 -2.27
N ASP A 834 13.29 -4.55 -2.35
CA ASP A 834 13.48 -3.55 -1.30
C ASP A 834 12.81 -3.97 0.00
N MET A 835 11.58 -4.53 -0.08
CA MET A 835 10.87 -5.07 1.08
C MET A 835 11.62 -6.22 1.73
N THR A 836 12.20 -7.13 0.94
CA THR A 836 12.99 -8.26 1.44
C THR A 836 14.24 -7.77 2.19
N TRP A 837 15.01 -6.87 1.61
CA TRP A 837 16.18 -6.30 2.27
C TRP A 837 15.81 -5.46 3.49
N GLY A 838 14.74 -4.66 3.40
CA GLY A 838 14.20 -3.90 4.53
C GLY A 838 13.82 -4.80 5.70
N ALA A 839 13.16 -5.94 5.44
CA ALA A 839 12.81 -6.93 6.46
C ALA A 839 14.06 -7.53 7.14
N ILE A 840 15.09 -7.92 6.37
CA ILE A 840 16.34 -8.47 6.91
C ILE A 840 17.05 -7.43 7.79
N TRP A 841 17.21 -6.21 7.27
CA TRP A 841 17.87 -5.14 8.01
C TRP A 841 17.12 -4.71 9.26
N SER A 842 15.79 -4.66 9.24
CA SER A 842 14.97 -4.29 10.41
C SER A 842 15.17 -5.27 11.58
N VAL A 843 15.18 -6.58 11.30
CA VAL A 843 15.45 -7.60 12.33
C VAL A 843 16.88 -7.49 12.86
N LEU A 844 17.87 -7.31 11.97
CA LEU A 844 19.27 -7.18 12.36
C LEU A 844 19.51 -5.92 13.21
N PHE A 845 19.00 -4.75 12.78
CA PHE A 845 19.12 -3.52 13.54
C PHE A 845 18.41 -3.60 14.89
N SER A 846 17.25 -4.24 14.98
CA SER A 846 16.58 -4.45 16.27
C SER A 846 17.41 -5.29 17.23
N LEU A 847 17.99 -6.39 16.77
CA LEU A 847 18.87 -7.22 17.60
C LEU A 847 20.11 -6.46 18.09
N ILE A 848 20.74 -5.67 17.21
CA ILE A 848 21.91 -4.84 17.55
C ILE A 848 21.51 -3.74 18.54
N ALA A 849 20.44 -2.99 18.27
CA ALA A 849 20.02 -1.88 19.11
C ALA A 849 19.64 -2.35 20.52
N ILE A 850 18.92 -3.47 20.62
CA ILE A 850 18.56 -4.07 21.91
C ILE A 850 19.81 -4.62 22.62
N GLY A 851 20.69 -5.32 21.90
CA GLY A 851 21.95 -5.82 22.47
C GLY A 851 22.81 -4.69 23.04
N LEU A 852 22.92 -3.57 22.32
CA LEU A 852 23.62 -2.37 22.76
C LEU A 852 22.93 -1.75 23.99
N TYR A 853 21.59 -1.59 23.95
CA TYR A 853 20.83 -1.07 25.07
C TYR A 853 21.07 -1.90 26.36
N ILE A 854 20.99 -3.23 26.27
CA ILE A 854 21.22 -4.13 27.42
C ILE A 854 22.66 -4.03 27.92
N SER A 855 23.63 -3.97 27.02
CA SER A 855 25.04 -3.81 27.37
C SER A 855 25.28 -2.53 28.18
N LEU A 856 24.72 -1.41 27.76
CA LEU A 856 24.79 -0.13 28.43
C LEU A 856 24.05 -0.15 29.78
N ARG A 857 22.86 -0.75 29.80
CA ARG A 857 21.99 -0.77 30.99
C ARG A 857 22.52 -1.65 32.11
N PHE A 858 23.02 -2.83 31.82
CA PHE A 858 23.52 -3.79 32.80
C PHE A 858 25.03 -3.66 33.07
N LYS A 859 25.75 -2.88 32.25
CA LYS A 859 27.20 -2.66 32.38
C LYS A 859 28.03 -3.93 32.32
N LYS A 860 27.46 -5.05 31.83
CA LYS A 860 28.10 -6.37 31.72
C LYS A 860 27.64 -7.03 30.41
N TRP A 861 28.60 -7.28 29.54
CA TRP A 861 28.36 -7.84 28.19
C TRP A 861 27.71 -9.25 28.21
N GLN A 862 27.89 -10.01 29.32
CA GLN A 862 27.33 -11.36 29.45
C GLN A 862 25.79 -11.36 29.42
N TYR A 863 25.16 -10.36 30.02
CA TYR A 863 23.69 -10.19 29.93
C TYR A 863 23.23 -9.85 28.51
N ALA A 864 23.97 -8.97 27.84
CA ALA A 864 23.65 -8.61 26.44
C ALA A 864 23.75 -9.84 25.51
N THR A 865 24.84 -10.59 25.60
CA THR A 865 25.05 -11.81 24.79
C THR A 865 23.98 -12.85 25.06
N GLY A 866 23.64 -13.13 26.34
CA GLY A 866 22.60 -14.08 26.70
C GLY A 866 21.24 -13.67 26.14
N ALA A 867 20.86 -12.41 26.28
CA ALA A 867 19.62 -11.86 25.76
C ALA A 867 19.56 -11.91 24.22
N THR A 868 20.57 -11.37 23.53
CA THR A 868 20.57 -11.30 22.05
C THR A 868 20.53 -12.70 21.43
N THR A 869 21.25 -13.69 22.04
CA THR A 869 21.20 -15.10 21.58
C THR A 869 19.81 -15.68 21.74
N ALA A 870 19.11 -15.41 22.84
CA ALA A 870 17.75 -15.90 23.05
C ALA A 870 16.74 -15.24 22.06
N LEU A 871 16.91 -13.95 21.76
CA LEU A 871 16.08 -13.24 20.80
C LEU A 871 16.26 -13.79 19.39
N ALA A 872 17.50 -14.01 18.96
CA ALA A 872 17.81 -14.63 17.68
C ALA A 872 17.24 -16.07 17.58
N PHE A 873 17.37 -16.84 18.67
CA PHE A 873 16.77 -18.17 18.79
C PHE A 873 15.25 -18.11 18.61
N ASN A 874 14.56 -17.20 19.27
CA ASN A 874 13.11 -17.05 19.16
C ASN A 874 12.67 -16.74 17.73
N ALA A 875 13.33 -15.79 17.07
CA ALA A 875 13.05 -15.46 15.68
C ALA A 875 13.21 -16.67 14.75
N LEU A 876 14.33 -17.40 14.88
CA LEU A 876 14.62 -18.58 14.07
C LEU A 876 13.63 -19.74 14.32
N VAL A 877 13.18 -19.93 15.55
CA VAL A 877 12.17 -20.97 15.86
C VAL A 877 10.82 -20.61 15.25
N VAL A 878 10.38 -19.35 15.34
CA VAL A 878 9.11 -18.92 14.74
C VAL A 878 9.14 -19.10 13.22
N ILE A 879 10.23 -18.68 12.55
CA ILE A 879 10.46 -18.87 11.11
C ILE A 879 10.45 -20.38 10.78
N GLY A 880 11.13 -21.19 11.59
CA GLY A 880 11.17 -22.66 11.40
C GLY A 880 9.82 -23.33 11.53
N VAL A 881 8.98 -22.90 12.47
CA VAL A 881 7.60 -23.44 12.62
C VAL A 881 6.74 -23.03 11.43
N PHE A 882 6.88 -21.79 10.91
CA PHE A 882 6.19 -21.39 9.69
C PHE A 882 6.59 -22.25 8.50
N SER A 883 7.89 -22.51 8.31
CA SER A 883 8.38 -23.46 7.29
C SER A 883 7.84 -24.88 7.47
N LEU A 884 7.75 -25.37 8.71
CA LEU A 884 7.33 -26.74 9.00
C LEU A 884 5.83 -26.95 8.82
N CYS A 885 5.02 -25.99 9.27
CA CYS A 885 3.58 -26.15 9.46
C CYS A 885 2.75 -25.58 8.29
N TYR A 886 3.34 -24.85 7.32
CA TYR A 886 2.55 -24.34 6.21
C TYR A 886 1.95 -25.51 5.40
N GLY A 887 0.67 -25.38 5.04
CA GLY A 887 -0.11 -26.41 4.37
C GLY A 887 -0.68 -27.50 5.30
N TRP A 888 -0.34 -27.51 6.61
CA TRP A 888 -0.91 -28.44 7.57
C TRP A 888 -1.99 -27.81 8.45
N LEU A 889 -1.85 -26.50 8.73
CA LEU A 889 -2.83 -25.77 9.52
C LEU A 889 -3.99 -25.28 8.65
N PRO A 890 -5.21 -25.15 9.21
CA PRO A 890 -6.39 -24.71 8.46
C PRO A 890 -6.42 -23.21 8.14
N PHE A 891 -5.31 -22.51 8.25
CA PHE A 891 -5.16 -21.10 7.93
C PHE A 891 -3.81 -20.84 7.28
N ASN A 892 -3.70 -19.71 6.57
CA ASN A 892 -2.52 -19.38 5.78
C ASN A 892 -1.33 -18.96 6.67
N LEU A 893 -0.19 -19.64 6.52
CA LEU A 893 1.09 -19.31 7.14
C LEU A 893 2.02 -18.68 6.09
N GLU A 894 1.67 -17.48 5.65
CA GLU A 894 2.45 -16.73 4.68
C GLU A 894 3.44 -15.82 5.38
N VAL A 895 4.67 -15.79 4.88
CA VAL A 895 5.69 -14.83 5.29
C VAL A 895 5.48 -13.56 4.49
N ASN A 896 4.79 -12.59 5.09
CA ASN A 896 4.47 -11.27 4.55
C ASN A 896 5.00 -10.17 5.48
N GLN A 897 4.76 -8.89 5.18
CA GLN A 897 5.19 -7.78 6.05
C GLN A 897 4.64 -7.88 7.47
N ALA A 898 3.38 -8.34 7.63
CA ALA A 898 2.79 -8.53 8.95
C ALA A 898 3.54 -9.60 9.76
N PHE A 899 4.02 -10.67 9.12
CA PHE A 899 4.87 -11.67 9.79
C PHE A 899 6.19 -11.05 10.29
N ILE A 900 6.84 -10.18 9.52
CA ILE A 900 8.05 -9.47 9.97
C ILE A 900 7.73 -8.56 11.17
N ALA A 901 6.59 -7.88 11.14
CA ALA A 901 6.11 -7.11 12.29
C ALA A 901 5.90 -7.98 13.53
N ALA A 902 5.39 -9.22 13.37
CA ALA A 902 5.30 -10.19 14.47
C ALA A 902 6.68 -10.53 15.03
N ILE A 903 7.66 -10.87 14.19
CA ILE A 903 9.03 -11.18 14.61
C ILE A 903 9.63 -10.03 15.42
N LEU A 904 9.55 -8.80 14.92
CA LEU A 904 10.07 -7.62 15.62
C LEU A 904 9.35 -7.40 16.96
N THR A 905 8.06 -7.58 16.99
CA THR A 905 7.25 -7.46 18.21
C THR A 905 7.61 -8.52 19.23
N ILE A 906 7.81 -9.78 18.81
CA ILE A 906 8.26 -10.87 19.66
C ILE A 906 9.63 -10.55 20.28
N ILE A 907 10.56 -10.03 19.47
CA ILE A 907 11.88 -9.57 19.94
C ILE A 907 11.71 -8.53 21.05
N GLY A 908 10.88 -7.50 20.83
CA GLY A 908 10.60 -6.44 21.80
C GLY A 908 9.88 -6.94 23.07
N TYR A 909 8.94 -7.87 22.93
CA TYR A 909 8.19 -8.43 24.05
C TYR A 909 9.04 -9.37 24.92
N THR A 910 9.74 -10.31 24.29
CA THR A 910 10.54 -11.33 25.02
C THR A 910 11.64 -10.70 25.88
N ILE A 911 12.22 -9.60 25.40
CA ILE A 911 13.29 -8.93 26.16
C ILE A 911 12.77 -8.33 27.48
N ASN A 912 11.49 -7.94 27.56
CA ASN A 912 10.89 -7.44 28.79
C ASN A 912 11.01 -8.48 29.93
N ASP A 913 10.64 -9.73 29.67
CA ASP A 913 10.81 -10.81 30.63
C ASP A 913 12.29 -11.07 30.99
N THR A 914 13.15 -11.05 29.97
CA THR A 914 14.60 -11.28 30.16
C THR A 914 15.26 -10.19 31.02
N VAL A 915 14.91 -8.91 30.78
CA VAL A 915 15.42 -7.77 31.56
C VAL A 915 15.06 -7.88 33.03
N VAL A 916 13.83 -8.28 33.34
CA VAL A 916 13.41 -8.42 34.72
C VAL A 916 14.05 -9.59 35.42
N VAL A 917 14.20 -10.72 34.74
CA VAL A 917 14.96 -11.85 35.31
C VAL A 917 16.40 -11.44 35.59
N PHE A 918 17.04 -10.71 34.68
CA PHE A 918 18.41 -10.23 34.83
C PHE A 918 18.55 -9.16 35.95
N ASP A 919 17.57 -8.28 36.08
CA ASP A 919 17.54 -7.32 37.20
C ASP A 919 17.38 -8.03 38.53
N ARG A 920 16.58 -9.10 38.59
CA ARG A 920 16.45 -9.92 39.78
C ARG A 920 17.72 -10.70 40.11
N ILE A 921 18.40 -11.24 39.09
CA ILE A 921 19.70 -11.88 39.28
C ILE A 921 20.71 -10.88 39.87
N ARG A 922 20.77 -9.67 39.34
CA ARG A 922 21.63 -8.60 39.84
C ARG A 922 21.29 -8.23 41.28
N GLU A 923 20.00 -8.11 41.62
CA GLU A 923 19.55 -7.84 43.00
C GLU A 923 20.00 -8.95 43.95
N TYR A 924 19.87 -10.22 43.62
CA TYR A 924 20.29 -11.35 44.45
C TYR A 924 21.81 -11.41 44.63
N LEU A 925 22.59 -11.08 43.61
CA LEU A 925 24.05 -11.01 43.71
C LEU A 925 24.50 -9.90 44.63
N VAL A 926 23.74 -8.81 44.77
CA VAL A 926 24.03 -7.73 45.72
C VAL A 926 23.56 -8.08 47.12
N LEU A 927 22.38 -8.66 47.28
CA LEU A 927 21.80 -9.00 48.59
C LEU A 927 22.48 -10.21 49.25
N TYR A 928 22.96 -11.17 48.47
CA TYR A 928 23.56 -12.39 48.94
C TYR A 928 24.93 -12.66 48.31
N PRO A 929 25.94 -11.78 48.59
CA PRO A 929 27.25 -11.87 47.92
C PRO A 929 28.07 -13.11 48.32
N LYS A 930 27.75 -13.75 49.46
CA LYS A 930 28.44 -14.98 49.97
C LYS A 930 27.85 -16.29 49.42
N ARG A 931 26.67 -16.26 48.77
CA ARG A 931 26.08 -17.45 48.18
C ARG A 931 26.76 -17.82 46.87
N ASP A 932 26.72 -19.13 46.55
CA ASP A 932 27.19 -19.57 45.23
C ASP A 932 26.43 -18.87 44.06
N LEU A 933 27.13 -18.58 42.98
CA LEU A 933 26.56 -17.94 41.79
C LEU A 933 25.39 -18.74 41.24
N ARG A 934 25.52 -20.08 41.19
CA ARG A 934 24.45 -20.97 40.72
C ARG A 934 23.19 -20.87 41.58
N GLU A 935 23.38 -20.87 42.91
CA GLU A 935 22.25 -20.79 43.86
C GLU A 935 21.56 -19.44 43.75
N ASN A 936 22.29 -18.31 43.63
CA ASN A 936 21.73 -16.97 43.50
C ASN A 936 20.94 -16.84 42.19
N VAL A 937 21.44 -17.35 41.06
CA VAL A 937 20.78 -17.28 39.76
C VAL A 937 19.54 -18.18 39.77
N ASN A 938 19.61 -19.40 40.30
CA ASN A 938 18.49 -20.31 40.35
C ASN A 938 17.34 -19.81 41.26
N ASN A 939 17.69 -19.23 42.40
CA ASN A 939 16.71 -18.62 43.30
C ASN A 939 16.08 -17.36 42.71
N ALA A 940 16.83 -16.54 41.95
CA ALA A 940 16.26 -15.43 41.21
C ALA A 940 15.25 -15.85 40.15
N LEU A 941 15.54 -16.92 39.38
CA LEU A 941 14.62 -17.53 38.41
C LEU A 941 13.32 -18.00 39.07
N ASN A 942 13.42 -18.76 40.17
CA ASN A 942 12.24 -19.24 40.89
C ASN A 942 11.41 -18.10 41.49
N ALA A 943 12.05 -17.02 41.95
CA ALA A 943 11.36 -15.85 42.48
C ALA A 943 10.58 -15.07 41.43
N THR A 944 11.02 -15.12 40.17
CA THR A 944 10.35 -14.44 39.05
C THR A 944 9.33 -15.32 38.33
N LEU A 945 9.32 -16.62 38.57
CA LEU A 945 8.54 -17.60 37.78
C LEU A 945 7.02 -17.31 37.79
N SER A 946 6.44 -17.06 38.97
CA SER A 946 4.99 -16.77 39.13
C SER A 946 4.62 -15.54 38.28
N ARG A 947 5.46 -14.51 38.28
CA ARG A 947 5.25 -13.31 37.51
C ARG A 947 5.35 -13.60 36.00
N THR A 948 6.43 -14.22 35.55
CA THR A 948 6.66 -14.53 34.12
C THR A 948 5.52 -15.35 33.53
N ILE A 949 5.00 -16.35 34.27
CA ILE A 949 3.85 -17.13 33.82
C ILE A 949 2.57 -16.29 33.76
N ASN A 950 2.33 -15.40 34.72
CA ASN A 950 1.14 -14.56 34.73
C ASN A 950 1.16 -13.53 33.59
N THR A 951 2.31 -12.88 33.34
CA THR A 951 2.45 -11.89 32.25
C THR A 951 2.32 -12.53 30.87
N SER A 952 3.02 -13.63 30.62
CA SER A 952 2.90 -14.37 29.36
C SER A 952 1.53 -15.01 29.21
N GLY A 953 0.92 -15.46 30.31
CA GLY A 953 -0.42 -16.06 30.33
C GLY A 953 -1.52 -15.06 29.94
N THR A 954 -1.49 -13.84 30.49
CA THR A 954 -2.45 -12.78 30.12
C THR A 954 -2.33 -12.42 28.63
N THR A 955 -1.12 -12.22 28.14
CA THR A 955 -0.88 -11.91 26.74
C THR A 955 -1.27 -13.08 25.83
N LEU A 956 -0.97 -14.31 26.21
CA LEU A 956 -1.35 -15.50 25.43
C LEU A 956 -2.88 -15.67 25.35
N VAL A 957 -3.62 -15.42 26.44
CA VAL A 957 -5.10 -15.46 26.44
C VAL A 957 -5.68 -14.45 25.48
N THR A 958 -5.14 -13.22 25.43
CA THR A 958 -5.57 -12.21 24.48
C THR A 958 -5.30 -12.63 23.03
N LEU A 959 -4.10 -13.13 22.75
CA LEU A 959 -3.72 -13.59 21.41
C LEU A 959 -4.53 -14.79 20.95
N LEU A 960 -4.83 -15.75 21.85
CA LEU A 960 -5.69 -16.90 21.52
C LEU A 960 -7.13 -16.46 21.22
N ALA A 961 -7.67 -15.47 21.94
CA ALA A 961 -8.99 -14.94 21.63
C ALA A 961 -9.04 -14.37 20.19
N ILE A 962 -8.02 -13.64 19.77
CA ILE A 962 -7.95 -13.14 18.39
C ILE A 962 -7.69 -14.28 17.39
N LEU A 963 -6.86 -15.26 17.73
CA LEU A 963 -6.56 -16.39 16.85
C LEU A 963 -7.82 -17.18 16.46
N PHE A 964 -8.72 -17.39 17.43
CA PHE A 964 -9.94 -18.17 17.20
C PHE A 964 -11.10 -17.35 16.65
N PHE A 965 -11.24 -16.08 17.03
CA PHE A 965 -12.39 -15.23 16.68
C PHE A 965 -12.04 -14.08 15.72
N GLY A 966 -10.77 -13.86 15.47
CA GLY A 966 -10.30 -12.86 14.49
C GLY A 966 -10.45 -13.33 13.05
N GLY A 967 -10.40 -12.38 12.12
CA GLY A 967 -10.47 -12.65 10.68
C GLY A 967 -9.25 -13.43 10.17
N GLU A 968 -9.43 -14.09 9.03
CA GLU A 968 -8.39 -14.90 8.38
C GLU A 968 -7.12 -14.09 8.08
N THR A 969 -7.29 -12.85 7.67
CA THR A 969 -6.20 -11.94 7.28
C THR A 969 -5.13 -11.77 8.37
N ILE A 970 -5.53 -11.84 9.66
CA ILE A 970 -4.60 -11.64 10.80
C ILE A 970 -4.22 -12.94 11.52
N ARG A 971 -4.84 -14.10 11.20
CA ARG A 971 -4.58 -15.35 11.91
C ARG A 971 -3.12 -15.77 11.89
N GLY A 972 -2.47 -15.72 10.72
CA GLY A 972 -1.05 -16.05 10.59
C GLY A 972 -0.15 -15.13 11.44
N PHE A 973 -0.42 -13.83 11.43
CA PHE A 973 0.25 -12.83 12.25
C PHE A 973 0.08 -13.09 13.74
N ILE A 974 -1.16 -13.34 14.19
CA ILE A 974 -1.46 -13.63 15.61
C ILE A 974 -0.88 -14.97 16.05
N PHE A 975 -0.88 -15.99 15.17
CA PHE A 975 -0.24 -17.26 15.44
C PHE A 975 1.28 -17.09 15.68
N ALA A 976 1.96 -16.28 14.83
CA ALA A 976 3.36 -15.96 15.05
C ALA A 976 3.60 -15.30 16.41
N LEU A 977 2.77 -14.30 16.78
CA LEU A 977 2.86 -13.64 18.09
C LEU A 977 2.62 -14.61 19.25
N ALA A 978 1.58 -15.43 19.19
CA ALA A 978 1.25 -16.40 20.25
C ALA A 978 2.38 -17.43 20.45
N LEU A 979 2.88 -17.98 19.33
CA LEU A 979 4.03 -18.87 19.34
C LEU A 979 5.28 -18.18 19.92
N GLY A 980 5.54 -16.94 19.49
CA GLY A 980 6.65 -16.14 19.97
C GLY A 980 6.61 -15.83 21.45
N VAL A 981 5.43 -15.57 22.03
CA VAL A 981 5.26 -15.38 23.48
C VAL A 981 5.60 -16.66 24.24
N VAL A 982 5.13 -17.82 23.77
CA VAL A 982 5.44 -19.13 24.41
C VAL A 982 6.92 -19.44 24.32
N VAL A 983 7.48 -19.36 23.10
CA VAL A 983 8.93 -19.63 22.89
C VAL A 983 9.79 -18.62 23.64
N GLY A 984 9.39 -17.33 23.65
CA GLY A 984 10.08 -16.23 24.34
C GLY A 984 10.18 -16.46 25.85
N THR A 985 9.08 -16.86 26.47
CA THR A 985 9.04 -17.19 27.89
C THR A 985 9.97 -18.36 28.23
N LEU A 986 9.92 -19.40 27.42
CA LEU A 986 10.79 -20.57 27.62
C LEU A 986 12.27 -20.20 27.37
N SER A 987 12.56 -19.43 26.35
CA SER A 987 13.94 -19.04 26.02
C SER A 987 14.57 -18.14 27.07
N THR A 988 13.81 -17.27 27.73
CA THR A 988 14.29 -16.46 28.86
C THR A 988 14.81 -17.33 29.99
N LEU A 989 14.07 -18.38 30.35
CA LEU A 989 14.41 -19.29 31.44
C LEU A 989 15.51 -20.29 31.04
N PHE A 990 15.45 -20.83 29.84
CA PHE A 990 16.24 -21.99 29.41
C PHE A 990 17.36 -21.66 28.40
N VAL A 991 17.41 -20.46 27.83
CA VAL A 991 18.45 -20.04 26.87
C VAL A 991 19.20 -18.82 27.39
N ALA A 992 18.52 -17.67 27.58
CA ALA A 992 19.16 -16.42 27.96
C ALA A 992 19.94 -16.53 29.28
N THR A 993 19.27 -17.03 30.32
CA THR A 993 19.84 -17.12 31.68
C THR A 993 20.97 -18.14 31.77
N PRO A 994 20.89 -19.38 31.26
CA PRO A 994 22.01 -20.31 31.27
C PRO A 994 23.23 -19.83 30.49
N ILE A 995 23.06 -19.13 29.35
CA ILE A 995 24.16 -18.53 28.57
C ILE A 995 24.83 -17.44 29.38
N ALA A 996 24.05 -16.49 29.93
CA ALA A 996 24.58 -15.43 30.77
C ALA A 996 25.33 -15.98 31.99
N TYR A 997 24.78 -16.99 32.69
CA TYR A 997 25.42 -17.69 33.79
C TYR A 997 26.74 -18.36 33.36
N GLY A 998 26.75 -19.06 32.24
CA GLY A 998 27.94 -19.74 31.72
C GLY A 998 29.09 -18.76 31.43
N LEU A 999 28.77 -17.58 30.87
CA LEU A 999 29.75 -16.53 30.62
C LEU A 999 30.23 -15.87 31.91
N MET A 1000 29.35 -15.57 32.88
CA MET A 1000 29.72 -15.04 34.18
C MET A 1000 30.62 -16.00 34.98
N LYS A 1001 30.36 -17.32 34.90
CA LYS A 1001 31.17 -18.36 35.55
C LYS A 1001 32.59 -18.42 34.96
N ARG A 1002 32.72 -18.29 33.62
CA ARG A 1002 34.05 -18.26 32.95
C ARG A 1002 34.93 -17.09 33.39
N GLU A 1003 34.34 -15.93 33.64
CA GLU A 1003 35.07 -14.73 34.14
C GLU A 1003 35.40 -14.77 35.63
N GLY A 1004 35.04 -15.85 36.34
CA GLY A 1004 35.37 -15.99 37.75
C GLY A 1004 34.51 -15.13 38.68
N LEU A 1005 33.39 -14.59 38.22
CA LEU A 1005 32.39 -13.87 39.01
C LEU A 1005 31.64 -14.86 39.90
N GLY A 1006 32.24 -15.30 40.96
CA GLY A 1006 31.71 -16.31 41.88
C GLY A 1006 32.82 -17.02 42.64
N LYS A 1007 34.06 -16.71 42.34
CA LYS A 1007 35.23 -17.15 43.11
C LYS A 1007 35.73 -16.00 44.01
N LYS A 1008 34.96 -15.60 45.00
CA LYS A 1008 35.42 -14.84 46.17
C LYS A 1008 34.89 -15.40 47.46
#